data_77a7d2c388c1bcf7f6a361df957ee5fa
#
_entry.id   77a7d2c388c1bcf7f6a361df957ee5fa
#
_cell.length_a   1.000
_cell.length_b   1.000
_cell.length_c   1.000
_cell.angle_alpha   90.00
_cell.angle_beta   90.00
_cell.angle_gamma   90.00
#
_symmetry.space_group_name_H-M   'P 1'
#
loop_
_entity.id
_entity.type
_entity.pdbx_description
1 polymer ?
#
loop_
_entity_poly.entity_id
_entity_poly.type
_entity_poly.pdbx_seq_one_letter_code
_entity_poly.pdbx_strand_id
1 'polypeptide(L)'
;MKIKKLFSIALGASAIVSSVQAKELTLAKDGKTDYKIVIAAKPAKQVKYAAEEMSKFLKEMTGADFKIVSDKEAKGKYEIVLGETNRNAEIPANLKVNVHEGFAVLRDGDSLQFRGKIPRGTLYGVYDFLDEKLGVRFLAFDYTHVPKKATVKVDVESYKYEPPFDYRNIISCGDGNHNGEQLEGIWQVRQRLNSVWGYIPLGSKIGGLKHLGGFVHNLHKLMPHKKYFKDHPEYFAYRGGARRAKQYPHGKFESLPCLTNPEVKEVIVTEIRRILKDYFKSRNADPDDQIFFPIDYHDHDQVCQCDKCEAVNKEEECPGGTLFRFLNAVAEDVCKDYPNVIFSTLAYAPTLKPGKTPLNKNIVIRYAPIRMDNARSLEDKESKVNTYQLECLQGWIKSGTPFYVWYYAGNFTNGITPHPDLAGIAMNFPVLTKNGMRGMFCESPQSAGIEMKELRSYIVSKYLWRPATTDIKKAVEEFCHLYYGKGGEKVLEYIKAIHDYHYKFVDAKRDTPLTLRGAPAYRHAYTPEFIDKMDKILYDAEKLAENDKFKLHVAVMHMPMWFLRLNNAMNTERRVAAFPVEWRFKIDPDKKVKPTDDTSKWGKVRIDDFWTKQEPYTEYRGTAWYAVDFTVDEKLRNQDLSFYFSAVDGTIEIYIDGELYGKKTDNAWNKGFYMHLTKRIAPGKHELKAKIYKDRSAAGIWQPVALLNMAQDLAPETRQYFHARRSYAHKPLLCYHPEGQAVWYQMRSVQFRTDPWWNQCCSLRFQITVRFFH
;
A
#
# COMPACT_ATOMS: atom_id res chain seq x y z
N MET A 1 -26.88 15.33 14.78
CA MET A 1 -27.96 15.92 13.93
C MET A 1 -28.25 14.95 12.79
N LYS A 2 -29.52 14.67 12.54
CA LYS A 2 -30.05 13.52 11.81
C LYS A 2 -29.60 13.49 10.35
N ILE A 3 -28.86 12.45 9.93
CA ILE A 3 -28.67 12.08 8.52
C ILE A 3 -29.80 11.13 8.13
N LYS A 4 -30.97 11.71 7.85
CA LYS A 4 -32.04 11.08 7.08
C LYS A 4 -32.50 12.11 6.05
N LYS A 5 -32.18 11.87 4.78
CA LYS A 5 -32.68 12.41 3.53
C LYS A 5 -31.58 12.75 2.55
N LEU A 6 -31.32 11.79 1.69
CA LEU A 6 -30.80 12.02 0.33
C LEU A 6 -30.90 10.69 -0.43
N PHE A 7 -32.13 10.25 -0.64
CA PHE A 7 -32.45 9.27 -1.67
C PHE A 7 -33.86 9.64 -2.17
N SER A 8 -33.89 10.35 -3.26
CA SER A 8 -34.99 10.38 -4.23
C SER A 8 -34.68 11.46 -5.27
N ILE A 9 -34.38 11.05 -6.46
CA ILE A 9 -34.76 11.62 -7.76
C ILE A 9 -33.93 10.91 -8.83
N ALA A 10 -34.56 9.98 -9.49
CA ALA A 10 -34.41 9.65 -10.90
C ALA A 10 -35.49 8.63 -11.27
N LEU A 11 -36.65 9.12 -11.57
CA LEU A 11 -37.66 8.37 -12.30
C LEU A 11 -37.84 9.00 -13.67
N GLY A 12 -37.86 8.15 -14.69
CA GLY A 12 -38.59 8.49 -15.90
C GLY A 12 -37.82 8.50 -17.19
N ALA A 13 -37.62 7.32 -17.79
CA ALA A 13 -37.78 7.10 -19.21
C ALA A 13 -37.91 5.59 -19.46
N SER A 14 -39.13 5.07 -19.39
CA SER A 14 -39.46 3.73 -19.87
C SER A 14 -39.45 3.76 -21.41
N ALA A 15 -38.35 3.41 -22.01
CA ALA A 15 -38.34 2.97 -23.40
C ALA A 15 -38.72 1.48 -23.39
N ILE A 16 -39.89 1.15 -23.93
CA ILE A 16 -40.29 -0.22 -24.25
C ILE A 16 -39.37 -0.69 -25.37
N VAL A 17 -38.22 -1.29 -24.99
CA VAL A 17 -37.43 -2.11 -25.89
C VAL A 17 -38.03 -3.51 -25.80
N SER A 18 -38.68 -3.96 -26.87
CA SER A 18 -39.05 -5.34 -27.07
C SER A 18 -37.78 -6.19 -26.97
N SER A 19 -37.57 -6.83 -25.83
CA SER A 19 -36.48 -7.77 -25.59
C SER A 19 -36.71 -9.01 -26.47
N VAL A 20 -36.01 -9.10 -27.57
CA VAL A 20 -35.69 -10.43 -28.14
C VAL A 20 -34.87 -11.12 -27.05
N GLN A 21 -35.50 -12.08 -26.37
CA GLN A 21 -34.85 -12.84 -25.30
C GLN A 21 -33.68 -13.60 -25.94
N ALA A 22 -32.46 -13.18 -25.65
CA ALA A 22 -31.27 -13.83 -26.18
C ALA A 22 -31.31 -15.30 -25.75
N LYS A 23 -31.18 -16.21 -26.70
CA LYS A 23 -31.21 -17.64 -26.41
C LYS A 23 -30.03 -18.02 -25.55
N GLU A 24 -30.30 -18.53 -24.36
CA GLU A 24 -29.29 -18.94 -23.37
C GLU A 24 -28.31 -19.99 -23.99
N LEU A 25 -26.99 -19.82 -23.78
CA LEU A 25 -25.99 -20.81 -24.19
C LEU A 25 -25.75 -21.79 -23.06
N THR A 26 -25.76 -23.08 -23.37
CA THR A 26 -25.39 -24.13 -22.40
C THR A 26 -23.94 -24.54 -22.68
N LEU A 27 -23.00 -23.98 -21.88
CA LEU A 27 -21.58 -24.25 -22.02
C LEU A 27 -21.19 -25.64 -21.53
N ALA A 28 -21.88 -26.16 -20.51
CA ALA A 28 -21.76 -27.54 -20.04
C ALA A 28 -23.13 -28.02 -19.50
N LYS A 29 -23.39 -29.31 -19.62
CA LYS A 29 -24.57 -29.98 -19.09
C LYS A 29 -24.13 -31.29 -18.40
N ASP A 30 -24.52 -31.45 -17.13
CA ASP A 30 -24.27 -32.63 -16.32
C ASP A 30 -22.79 -33.09 -16.32
N GLY A 31 -21.88 -32.13 -16.23
CA GLY A 31 -20.44 -32.38 -16.23
C GLY A 31 -19.83 -32.73 -17.60
N LYS A 32 -20.57 -32.51 -18.71
CA LYS A 32 -20.10 -32.74 -20.06
C LYS A 32 -20.23 -31.47 -20.91
N THR A 33 -19.39 -31.35 -21.95
CA THR A 33 -19.43 -30.23 -22.90
C THR A 33 -19.08 -30.68 -24.31
N ASP A 34 -19.73 -30.05 -25.29
CA ASP A 34 -19.37 -30.13 -26.71
C ASP A 34 -18.51 -28.93 -27.16
N TYR A 35 -18.31 -27.94 -26.28
CA TYR A 35 -17.50 -26.78 -26.58
C TYR A 35 -16.01 -27.09 -26.62
N LYS A 36 -15.34 -26.54 -27.64
CA LYS A 36 -13.89 -26.48 -27.73
C LYS A 36 -13.42 -25.05 -27.62
N ILE A 37 -12.26 -24.85 -27.02
CA ILE A 37 -11.57 -23.55 -26.98
C ILE A 37 -10.63 -23.48 -28.19
N VAL A 38 -10.87 -22.54 -29.11
CA VAL A 38 -10.14 -22.41 -30.35
C VAL A 38 -9.17 -21.24 -30.31
N ILE A 39 -7.91 -21.50 -30.62
CA ILE A 39 -6.85 -20.50 -30.78
C ILE A 39 -6.14 -20.65 -32.10
N ALA A 40 -5.44 -19.62 -32.57
CA ALA A 40 -4.63 -19.73 -33.79
C ALA A 40 -3.57 -20.85 -33.67
N ALA A 41 -3.13 -21.41 -34.78
CA ALA A 41 -2.03 -22.39 -34.79
C ALA A 41 -0.71 -21.86 -34.22
N LYS A 42 -0.49 -20.54 -34.31
CA LYS A 42 0.63 -19.82 -33.68
C LYS A 42 0.07 -18.63 -32.92
N PRO A 43 -0.51 -18.86 -31.71
CA PRO A 43 -1.15 -17.82 -30.95
C PRO A 43 -0.12 -16.90 -30.26
N ALA A 44 -0.50 -15.67 -30.02
CA ALA A 44 0.24 -14.82 -29.08
C ALA A 44 0.27 -15.49 -27.69
N LYS A 45 1.34 -15.25 -26.92
CA LYS A 45 1.57 -15.87 -25.60
C LYS A 45 0.40 -15.61 -24.64
N GLN A 46 -0.16 -14.39 -24.67
CA GLN A 46 -1.29 -13.97 -23.84
C GLN A 46 -2.56 -14.74 -24.20
N VAL A 47 -2.80 -14.98 -25.51
CA VAL A 47 -3.96 -15.74 -25.99
C VAL A 47 -3.86 -17.22 -25.61
N LYS A 48 -2.66 -17.80 -25.74
CA LYS A 48 -2.40 -19.17 -25.29
C LYS A 48 -2.71 -19.32 -23.80
N TYR A 49 -2.17 -18.37 -22.98
CA TYR A 49 -2.41 -18.39 -21.53
C TYR A 49 -3.89 -18.16 -21.19
N ALA A 50 -4.60 -17.30 -21.94
CA ALA A 50 -6.04 -17.11 -21.78
C ALA A 50 -6.84 -18.40 -22.01
N ALA A 51 -6.45 -19.22 -23.03
CA ALA A 51 -7.08 -20.51 -23.31
C ALA A 51 -6.85 -21.50 -22.16
N GLU A 52 -5.62 -21.55 -21.62
CA GLU A 52 -5.27 -22.40 -20.48
C GLU A 52 -6.08 -22.04 -19.23
N GLU A 53 -6.19 -20.75 -18.90
CA GLU A 53 -6.98 -20.26 -17.75
C GLU A 53 -8.50 -20.49 -17.96
N MET A 54 -9.03 -20.25 -19.16
CA MET A 54 -10.44 -20.52 -19.47
C MET A 54 -10.77 -22.00 -19.30
N SER A 55 -9.97 -22.90 -19.90
CA SER A 55 -10.14 -24.36 -19.80
C SER A 55 -10.08 -24.81 -18.34
N LYS A 56 -9.09 -24.33 -17.58
CA LYS A 56 -8.89 -24.64 -16.16
C LYS A 56 -10.12 -24.31 -15.32
N PHE A 57 -10.59 -23.06 -15.39
CA PHE A 57 -11.69 -22.62 -14.54
C PHE A 57 -13.04 -23.19 -14.95
N LEU A 58 -13.27 -23.38 -16.24
CA LEU A 58 -14.48 -24.09 -16.71
C LEU A 58 -14.49 -25.55 -16.26
N LYS A 59 -13.35 -26.25 -16.35
CA LYS A 59 -13.22 -27.62 -15.84
C LYS A 59 -13.38 -27.68 -14.33
N GLU A 60 -12.79 -26.76 -13.60
CA GLU A 60 -12.93 -26.69 -12.15
C GLU A 60 -14.38 -26.42 -11.71
N MET A 61 -15.11 -25.59 -12.46
CA MET A 61 -16.52 -25.27 -12.23
C MET A 61 -17.43 -26.45 -12.51
N THR A 62 -17.27 -27.06 -13.70
CA THR A 62 -18.26 -27.99 -14.29
C THR A 62 -17.88 -29.46 -14.19
N GLY A 63 -16.62 -29.79 -14.04
CA GLY A 63 -16.05 -31.13 -14.23
C GLY A 63 -15.82 -31.51 -15.69
N ALA A 64 -16.36 -30.73 -16.67
CA ALA A 64 -16.24 -31.02 -18.11
C ALA A 64 -14.86 -30.59 -18.65
N ASP A 65 -14.35 -31.34 -19.65
CA ASP A 65 -13.06 -31.07 -20.26
C ASP A 65 -13.21 -30.20 -21.53
N PHE A 66 -12.95 -28.90 -21.40
CA PHE A 66 -12.96 -27.94 -22.49
C PHE A 66 -11.61 -28.00 -23.24
N LYS A 67 -11.55 -28.84 -24.31
CA LYS A 67 -10.32 -29.06 -25.07
C LYS A 67 -9.86 -27.80 -25.80
N ILE A 68 -8.57 -27.48 -25.68
CA ILE A 68 -7.94 -26.42 -26.47
C ILE A 68 -7.49 -27.01 -27.80
N VAL A 69 -7.94 -26.42 -28.90
CA VAL A 69 -7.65 -26.87 -30.27
C VAL A 69 -7.14 -25.71 -31.12
N SER A 70 -6.46 -26.08 -32.21
CA SER A 70 -6.02 -25.11 -33.23
C SER A 70 -7.16 -24.78 -34.21
N ASP A 71 -7.14 -23.54 -34.71
CA ASP A 71 -8.02 -23.10 -35.79
C ASP A 71 -7.81 -23.84 -37.13
N LYS A 72 -6.80 -24.72 -37.22
CA LYS A 72 -6.63 -25.65 -38.35
C LYS A 72 -7.61 -26.83 -38.35
N GLU A 73 -8.19 -27.15 -37.17
CA GLU A 73 -9.26 -28.16 -37.10
C GLU A 73 -10.51 -27.67 -37.83
N ALA A 74 -11.38 -28.58 -38.23
CA ALA A 74 -12.66 -28.24 -38.85
C ALA A 74 -13.51 -27.39 -37.88
N LYS A 75 -14.20 -26.38 -38.44
CA LYS A 75 -15.10 -25.49 -37.65
C LYS A 75 -16.21 -26.34 -37.03
N GLY A 76 -16.34 -26.23 -35.71
CA GLY A 76 -17.41 -26.85 -34.93
C GLY A 76 -18.61 -25.91 -34.73
N LYS A 77 -19.71 -26.48 -34.26
CA LYS A 77 -20.90 -25.68 -33.87
C LYS A 77 -20.70 -24.92 -32.55
N TYR A 78 -19.99 -25.55 -31.61
CA TYR A 78 -19.82 -25.04 -30.23
C TYR A 78 -18.36 -24.68 -30.01
N GLU A 79 -18.01 -23.41 -30.22
CA GLU A 79 -16.62 -22.94 -30.11
C GLU A 79 -16.53 -21.71 -29.18
N ILE A 80 -15.49 -21.68 -28.33
CA ILE A 80 -15.04 -20.49 -27.62
C ILE A 80 -13.74 -20.07 -28.31
N VAL A 81 -13.81 -19.02 -29.12
CA VAL A 81 -12.72 -18.57 -29.99
C VAL A 81 -11.97 -17.43 -29.28
N LEU A 82 -10.66 -17.54 -29.13
CA LEU A 82 -9.83 -16.55 -28.43
C LEU A 82 -8.80 -15.91 -29.36
N GLY A 83 -8.82 -14.58 -29.41
CA GLY A 83 -7.89 -13.78 -30.22
C GLY A 83 -8.13 -13.89 -31.73
N GLU A 84 -7.08 -13.62 -32.51
CA GLU A 84 -7.13 -13.67 -33.96
C GLU A 84 -6.99 -15.12 -34.46
N THR A 85 -7.98 -15.58 -35.24
CA THR A 85 -8.08 -16.93 -35.81
C THR A 85 -8.76 -16.89 -37.19
N ASN A 86 -8.79 -17.98 -37.91
CA ASN A 86 -9.57 -18.10 -39.15
C ASN A 86 -11.10 -18.26 -38.89
N ARG A 87 -11.55 -18.23 -37.63
CA ARG A 87 -12.97 -18.26 -37.19
C ARG A 87 -13.59 -16.87 -37.06
N ASN A 88 -12.77 -15.84 -37.13
CA ASN A 88 -13.19 -14.52 -36.71
C ASN A 88 -14.30 -13.94 -37.60
N ALA A 89 -15.42 -13.57 -36.95
CA ALA A 89 -16.44 -12.76 -37.56
C ALA A 89 -15.99 -11.27 -37.62
N GLU A 90 -16.58 -10.51 -38.52
CA GLU A 90 -16.39 -9.05 -38.53
C GLU A 90 -16.93 -8.44 -37.21
N ILE A 91 -16.14 -7.53 -36.65
CA ILE A 91 -16.58 -6.81 -35.44
C ILE A 91 -17.51 -5.68 -35.86
N PRO A 92 -18.78 -5.65 -35.41
CA PRO A 92 -19.70 -4.56 -35.69
C PRO A 92 -19.09 -3.21 -35.23
N ALA A 93 -19.40 -2.14 -35.95
CA ALA A 93 -18.79 -0.83 -35.72
C ALA A 93 -18.98 -0.32 -34.27
N ASN A 94 -20.16 -0.57 -33.67
CA ASN A 94 -20.46 -0.23 -32.28
C ASN A 94 -19.70 -1.08 -31.24
N LEU A 95 -19.14 -2.21 -31.64
CA LEU A 95 -18.34 -3.12 -30.78
C LEU A 95 -16.85 -3.00 -31.05
N LYS A 96 -16.40 -2.16 -31.99
CA LYS A 96 -14.97 -1.87 -32.18
C LYS A 96 -14.35 -1.31 -30.92
N VAL A 97 -13.20 -1.87 -30.53
CA VAL A 97 -12.46 -1.51 -29.33
C VAL A 97 -11.37 -0.49 -29.68
N ASN A 98 -11.35 0.64 -29.00
CA ASN A 98 -10.40 1.73 -29.22
C ASN A 98 -9.31 1.77 -28.14
N VAL A 99 -9.62 1.35 -26.92
CA VAL A 99 -8.70 1.37 -25.78
C VAL A 99 -7.75 0.18 -25.83
N HIS A 100 -6.48 0.43 -25.53
CA HIS A 100 -5.37 -0.54 -25.68
C HIS A 100 -5.66 -1.93 -25.08
N GLU A 101 -6.19 -1.98 -23.85
CA GLU A 101 -6.51 -3.24 -23.15
C GLU A 101 -8.00 -3.58 -23.15
N GLY A 102 -8.77 -2.91 -24.00
CA GLY A 102 -10.19 -3.23 -24.17
C GLY A 102 -10.38 -4.52 -24.97
N PHE A 103 -11.59 -5.05 -24.90
CA PHE A 103 -11.99 -6.27 -25.60
C PHE A 103 -13.46 -6.23 -26.02
N ALA A 104 -13.81 -7.07 -26.99
CA ALA A 104 -15.17 -7.41 -27.35
C ALA A 104 -15.40 -8.91 -27.13
N VAL A 105 -16.59 -9.26 -26.65
CA VAL A 105 -17.11 -10.62 -26.64
C VAL A 105 -18.26 -10.66 -27.66
N LEU A 106 -18.08 -11.43 -28.71
CA LEU A 106 -19.04 -11.55 -29.81
C LEU A 106 -19.75 -12.89 -29.70
N ARG A 107 -21.04 -12.88 -29.85
CA ARG A 107 -21.84 -14.09 -30.01
C ARG A 107 -22.06 -14.36 -31.49
N ASP A 108 -21.70 -15.55 -31.92
CA ASP A 108 -21.91 -16.06 -33.30
C ASP A 108 -22.68 -17.37 -33.21
N GLY A 109 -24.01 -17.29 -33.25
CA GLY A 109 -24.88 -18.44 -33.03
C GLY A 109 -24.73 -19.05 -31.64
N ASP A 110 -24.22 -20.31 -31.62
CA ASP A 110 -23.91 -21.03 -30.37
C ASP A 110 -22.44 -20.89 -29.96
N SER A 111 -21.63 -20.07 -30.67
CA SER A 111 -20.21 -19.83 -30.37
C SER A 111 -19.99 -18.45 -29.72
N LEU A 112 -18.90 -18.34 -28.98
CA LEU A 112 -18.41 -17.09 -28.38
C LEU A 112 -17.03 -16.74 -28.91
N GLN A 113 -16.77 -15.48 -29.23
CA GLN A 113 -15.47 -15.00 -29.69
C GLN A 113 -14.98 -13.88 -28.77
N PHE A 114 -13.76 -13.99 -28.26
CA PHE A 114 -13.12 -12.99 -27.40
C PHE A 114 -12.01 -12.27 -28.19
N ARG A 115 -12.20 -10.98 -28.43
CA ARG A 115 -11.35 -10.17 -29.31
C ARG A 115 -10.82 -8.94 -28.56
N GLY A 116 -9.58 -8.97 -28.15
CA GLY A 116 -8.91 -7.79 -27.57
C GLY A 116 -8.37 -6.86 -28.64
N LYS A 117 -8.25 -5.54 -28.33
CA LYS A 117 -7.49 -4.60 -29.18
C LYS A 117 -6.03 -5.04 -29.37
N ILE A 118 -5.44 -5.59 -28.30
CA ILE A 118 -4.16 -6.29 -28.26
C ILE A 118 -4.35 -7.68 -27.63
N PRO A 119 -3.39 -8.61 -27.76
CA PRO A 119 -3.50 -9.96 -27.19
C PRO A 119 -3.84 -10.00 -25.69
N ARG A 120 -3.31 -9.04 -24.88
CA ARG A 120 -3.64 -8.92 -23.47
C ARG A 120 -5.10 -8.52 -23.21
N GLY A 121 -5.70 -7.74 -24.10
CA GLY A 121 -7.15 -7.46 -24.05
C GLY A 121 -8.00 -8.74 -24.16
N THR A 122 -7.60 -9.69 -24.98
CA THR A 122 -8.27 -11.01 -25.06
C THR A 122 -8.18 -11.75 -23.72
N LEU A 123 -7.01 -11.77 -23.08
CA LEU A 123 -6.83 -12.38 -21.76
C LEU A 123 -7.71 -11.72 -20.71
N TYR A 124 -7.77 -10.38 -20.70
CA TYR A 124 -8.64 -9.65 -19.77
C TYR A 124 -10.13 -9.89 -20.04
N GLY A 125 -10.52 -10.07 -21.30
CA GLY A 125 -11.88 -10.47 -21.67
C GLY A 125 -12.26 -11.83 -21.10
N VAL A 126 -11.33 -12.78 -21.10
CA VAL A 126 -11.52 -14.10 -20.47
C VAL A 126 -11.72 -13.98 -18.97
N TYR A 127 -10.88 -13.21 -18.27
CA TYR A 127 -11.04 -13.01 -16.83
C TYR A 127 -12.29 -12.23 -16.47
N ASP A 128 -12.66 -11.23 -17.27
CA ASP A 128 -13.89 -10.50 -17.09
C ASP A 128 -15.12 -11.41 -17.24
N PHE A 129 -15.13 -12.27 -18.22
CA PHE A 129 -16.21 -13.24 -18.45
C PHE A 129 -16.32 -14.25 -17.29
N LEU A 130 -15.19 -14.78 -16.83
CA LEU A 130 -15.15 -15.70 -15.69
C LEU A 130 -15.68 -15.02 -14.41
N ASP A 131 -15.30 -13.76 -14.19
CA ASP A 131 -15.71 -12.98 -13.01
C ASP A 131 -17.19 -12.54 -13.12
N GLU A 132 -17.55 -11.77 -14.16
CA GLU A 132 -18.84 -11.10 -14.26
C GLU A 132 -19.99 -12.02 -14.74
N LYS A 133 -19.69 -13.04 -15.56
CA LYS A 133 -20.72 -13.91 -16.12
C LYS A 133 -20.80 -15.28 -15.45
N LEU A 134 -19.69 -15.79 -14.95
CA LEU A 134 -19.65 -17.13 -14.37
C LEU A 134 -19.52 -17.13 -12.85
N GLY A 135 -19.21 -15.98 -12.23
CA GLY A 135 -19.13 -15.84 -10.79
C GLY A 135 -17.82 -16.37 -10.17
N VAL A 136 -16.79 -16.57 -10.98
CA VAL A 136 -15.44 -16.83 -10.46
C VAL A 136 -14.94 -15.57 -9.76
N ARG A 137 -14.38 -15.70 -8.54
CA ARG A 137 -13.83 -14.55 -7.81
C ARG A 137 -12.38 -14.81 -7.44
N PHE A 138 -11.50 -13.99 -7.98
CA PHE A 138 -10.06 -14.03 -7.69
C PHE A 138 -9.78 -13.22 -6.41
N LEU A 139 -10.11 -13.76 -5.23
CA LEU A 139 -10.16 -13.02 -3.98
C LEU A 139 -8.77 -12.62 -3.47
N ALA A 140 -7.83 -13.57 -3.45
CA ALA A 140 -6.45 -13.35 -3.02
C ALA A 140 -5.49 -14.23 -3.80
N PHE A 141 -4.18 -14.02 -3.63
CA PHE A 141 -3.16 -14.81 -4.34
C PHE A 141 -3.25 -16.31 -4.01
N ASP A 142 -3.72 -16.65 -2.82
CA ASP A 142 -3.87 -18.00 -2.29
C ASP A 142 -5.29 -18.58 -2.45
N TYR A 143 -6.26 -17.76 -2.89
CA TYR A 143 -7.65 -18.21 -2.97
C TYR A 143 -8.44 -17.61 -4.12
N THR A 144 -8.94 -18.49 -4.97
CA THR A 144 -9.94 -18.21 -6.00
C THR A 144 -11.21 -18.98 -5.68
N HIS A 145 -12.33 -18.28 -5.56
CA HIS A 145 -13.64 -18.93 -5.45
C HIS A 145 -14.15 -19.31 -6.83
N VAL A 146 -14.38 -20.60 -7.04
CA VAL A 146 -14.97 -21.15 -8.28
C VAL A 146 -16.29 -21.83 -7.93
N PRO A 147 -17.45 -21.27 -8.35
CA PRO A 147 -18.73 -21.90 -8.12
C PRO A 147 -18.79 -23.31 -8.76
N LYS A 148 -19.23 -24.30 -8.02
CA LYS A 148 -19.38 -25.68 -8.52
C LYS A 148 -20.75 -25.86 -9.13
N LYS A 149 -20.81 -26.01 -10.46
CA LYS A 149 -22.05 -26.13 -11.25
C LYS A 149 -21.83 -27.10 -12.41
N ALA A 150 -22.33 -28.35 -12.30
CA ALA A 150 -22.20 -29.33 -13.37
C ALA A 150 -22.92 -28.92 -14.68
N THR A 151 -23.94 -28.08 -14.59
CA THR A 151 -24.63 -27.45 -15.72
C THR A 151 -24.41 -25.94 -15.65
N VAL A 152 -23.81 -25.39 -16.70
CA VAL A 152 -23.53 -23.94 -16.83
C VAL A 152 -24.26 -23.40 -18.05
N LYS A 153 -25.16 -22.47 -17.78
CA LYS A 153 -25.90 -21.72 -18.78
C LYS A 153 -25.55 -20.24 -18.63
N VAL A 154 -25.37 -19.57 -19.75
CA VAL A 154 -25.04 -18.13 -19.79
C VAL A 154 -25.93 -17.42 -20.79
N ASP A 155 -26.49 -16.31 -20.34
CA ASP A 155 -27.15 -15.35 -21.20
C ASP A 155 -26.14 -14.26 -21.57
N VAL A 156 -25.67 -14.28 -22.82
CA VAL A 156 -24.64 -13.37 -23.32
C VAL A 156 -25.05 -12.83 -24.68
N GLU A 157 -25.29 -11.55 -24.73
CA GLU A 157 -25.29 -10.77 -25.96
C GLU A 157 -23.85 -10.30 -26.28
N SER A 158 -23.61 -9.93 -27.55
CA SER A 158 -22.34 -9.32 -27.91
C SER A 158 -22.13 -7.99 -27.17
N TYR A 159 -20.96 -7.83 -26.57
CA TYR A 159 -20.62 -6.60 -25.85
C TYR A 159 -19.14 -6.26 -25.99
N LYS A 160 -18.79 -5.02 -25.72
CA LYS A 160 -17.39 -4.61 -25.50
C LYS A 160 -17.20 -4.03 -24.11
N TYR A 161 -15.98 -4.08 -23.65
CA TYR A 161 -15.54 -3.38 -22.46
C TYR A 161 -14.20 -2.67 -22.73
N GLU A 162 -14.15 -1.41 -22.35
CA GLU A 162 -12.98 -0.54 -22.46
C GLU A 162 -12.65 -0.01 -21.07
N PRO A 163 -11.56 -0.48 -20.43
CA PRO A 163 -11.22 -0.03 -19.10
C PRO A 163 -10.95 1.48 -19.11
N PRO A 164 -11.57 2.26 -18.19
CA PRO A 164 -11.43 3.71 -18.19
C PRO A 164 -10.07 4.18 -17.68
N PHE A 165 -9.35 3.30 -16.96
CA PHE A 165 -8.03 3.61 -16.45
C PHE A 165 -6.96 2.88 -17.25
N ASP A 166 -6.01 3.65 -17.79
CA ASP A 166 -4.88 3.11 -18.56
C ASP A 166 -3.70 2.66 -17.65
N TYR A 167 -3.72 3.03 -16.37
CA TYR A 167 -2.73 2.62 -15.38
C TYR A 167 -3.40 2.04 -14.11
N ARG A 168 -3.20 0.75 -13.87
CA ARG A 168 -3.80 0.02 -12.76
C ARG A 168 -2.73 -0.82 -12.08
N ASN A 169 -2.27 -0.36 -10.90
CA ASN A 169 -1.20 -1.00 -10.16
C ASN A 169 -1.49 -1.02 -8.66
N ILE A 170 -1.17 -2.13 -8.03
CA ILE A 170 -1.25 -2.30 -6.58
C ILE A 170 0.06 -2.94 -6.12
N ILE A 171 0.66 -2.40 -5.07
CA ILE A 171 1.56 -3.21 -4.27
C ILE A 171 0.70 -3.91 -3.24
N SER A 172 0.49 -5.18 -3.46
CA SER A 172 0.12 -6.10 -2.41
C SER A 172 1.33 -6.98 -2.22
N CYS A 173 1.95 -6.99 -1.10
CA CYS A 173 3.11 -7.83 -0.95
C CYS A 173 2.75 -9.22 -0.54
N GLY A 174 3.16 -10.10 -1.31
CA GLY A 174 3.59 -11.37 -0.87
C GLY A 174 5.08 -11.52 -1.16
N ASP A 175 5.83 -12.14 -0.33
CA ASP A 175 7.08 -12.79 -0.70
C ASP A 175 6.72 -13.98 -1.61
N GLY A 176 6.07 -13.67 -2.75
CA GLY A 176 5.37 -14.62 -3.60
C GLY A 176 6.24 -15.45 -4.53
N ASN A 177 7.50 -15.69 -4.18
CA ASN A 177 8.31 -16.70 -4.84
C ASN A 177 8.10 -18.06 -4.16
N HIS A 178 7.06 -18.76 -4.54
CA HIS A 178 6.90 -20.18 -4.25
C HIS A 178 7.28 -20.98 -5.50
N ASN A 179 8.36 -21.77 -5.42
CA ASN A 179 8.86 -22.63 -6.51
C ASN A 179 9.12 -21.93 -7.86
N GLY A 180 9.52 -20.66 -7.85
CA GLY A 180 9.70 -19.90 -9.08
C GLY A 180 8.39 -19.43 -9.72
N GLU A 181 7.22 -19.73 -9.16
CA GLU A 181 5.94 -19.18 -9.57
C GLU A 181 5.59 -17.94 -8.76
N GLN A 182 5.26 -16.88 -9.45
CA GLN A 182 4.88 -15.59 -8.87
C GLN A 182 3.36 -15.55 -8.67
N LEU A 183 2.85 -16.25 -7.66
CA LEU A 183 1.41 -16.36 -7.38
C LEU A 183 0.72 -15.00 -7.27
N GLU A 184 1.38 -14.04 -6.67
CA GLU A 184 0.85 -12.67 -6.57
C GLU A 184 0.78 -12.00 -7.96
N GLY A 185 1.79 -12.15 -8.79
CA GLY A 185 1.78 -11.62 -10.15
C GLY A 185 0.66 -12.25 -10.99
N ILE A 186 0.41 -13.55 -10.83
CA ILE A 186 -0.72 -14.25 -11.46
C ILE A 186 -2.05 -13.67 -10.96
N TRP A 187 -2.20 -13.48 -9.63
CA TRP A 187 -3.40 -12.88 -9.06
C TRP A 187 -3.64 -11.46 -9.59
N GLN A 188 -2.59 -10.63 -9.66
CA GLN A 188 -2.69 -9.27 -10.20
C GLN A 188 -3.21 -9.27 -11.65
N VAL A 189 -2.74 -10.19 -12.48
CA VAL A 189 -3.22 -10.34 -13.86
C VAL A 189 -4.67 -10.79 -13.90
N ARG A 190 -5.07 -11.75 -13.07
CA ARG A 190 -6.47 -12.17 -12.92
C ARG A 190 -7.38 -11.03 -12.48
N GLN A 191 -6.83 -10.07 -11.73
CA GLN A 191 -7.50 -8.81 -11.37
C GLN A 191 -7.42 -7.74 -12.49
N ARG A 192 -6.88 -8.08 -13.67
CA ARG A 192 -6.75 -7.17 -14.82
C ARG A 192 -5.89 -5.93 -14.51
N LEU A 193 -4.99 -6.02 -13.53
CA LEU A 193 -3.96 -5.03 -13.30
C LEU A 193 -2.91 -5.10 -14.43
N ASN A 194 -2.35 -3.96 -14.83
CA ASN A 194 -1.49 -3.91 -16.03
C ASN A 194 -0.06 -3.42 -15.73
N SER A 195 0.25 -3.14 -14.50
CA SER A 195 1.59 -2.76 -14.08
C SER A 195 1.94 -3.43 -12.77
N VAL A 196 3.21 -3.73 -12.58
CA VAL A 196 3.73 -4.35 -11.38
C VAL A 196 4.93 -3.53 -10.92
N TRP A 197 5.08 -3.34 -9.63
CA TRP A 197 6.29 -2.80 -9.03
C TRP A 197 7.50 -3.66 -9.44
N GLY A 198 8.58 -3.03 -9.88
CA GLY A 198 9.75 -3.54 -10.57
C GLY A 198 10.43 -4.84 -10.14
N TYR A 199 9.86 -5.61 -9.23
CA TYR A 199 10.42 -6.87 -8.72
C TYR A 199 9.66 -8.13 -9.15
N ILE A 200 8.47 -8.00 -9.71
CA ILE A 200 7.71 -9.14 -10.21
C ILE A 200 7.61 -8.97 -11.73
N PRO A 201 8.48 -9.57 -12.51
CA PRO A 201 8.23 -9.65 -13.93
C PRO A 201 6.93 -10.44 -14.08
N LEU A 202 5.85 -9.75 -14.44
CA LEU A 202 4.77 -10.40 -15.18
C LEU A 202 5.49 -11.04 -16.35
N GLY A 203 5.83 -12.32 -16.24
CA GLY A 203 6.81 -12.94 -17.12
C GLY A 203 6.49 -12.65 -18.58
N SER A 204 7.42 -12.86 -19.47
CA SER A 204 7.29 -12.68 -20.92
C SER A 204 6.00 -13.24 -21.54
N LYS A 205 5.19 -14.00 -20.77
CA LYS A 205 3.91 -14.58 -21.14
C LYS A 205 2.74 -13.60 -21.18
N ILE A 206 2.76 -12.54 -20.35
CA ILE A 206 1.55 -11.74 -20.09
C ILE A 206 1.68 -10.30 -20.59
N GLY A 207 2.90 -9.77 -20.64
CA GLY A 207 3.15 -8.38 -20.99
C GLY A 207 2.69 -7.41 -19.88
N GLY A 208 2.69 -6.14 -20.15
CA GLY A 208 2.24 -5.10 -19.21
C GLY A 208 2.85 -3.76 -19.53
N LEU A 209 2.46 -2.76 -18.74
CA LEU A 209 3.04 -1.43 -18.76
C LEU A 209 4.50 -1.52 -18.26
N LYS A 210 5.41 -0.88 -18.97
CA LYS A 210 6.84 -0.90 -18.66
C LYS A 210 7.30 0.42 -18.05
N HIS A 211 8.00 0.33 -16.93
CA HIS A 211 8.75 1.44 -16.36
C HIS A 211 10.23 1.29 -16.71
N LEU A 212 10.74 2.18 -17.54
CA LEU A 212 12.15 2.23 -17.92
C LEU A 212 12.88 3.33 -17.14
N GLY A 213 14.15 3.11 -16.85
CA GLY A 213 14.94 4.06 -16.04
C GLY A 213 14.65 4.02 -14.52
N GLY A 214 13.85 3.08 -14.06
CA GLY A 214 13.42 2.94 -12.68
C GLY A 214 11.92 3.15 -12.50
N PHE A 215 11.45 3.18 -11.26
CA PHE A 215 10.03 3.42 -10.95
C PHE A 215 9.79 4.82 -10.38
N VAL A 216 10.68 5.30 -9.53
CA VAL A 216 10.66 6.62 -8.87
C VAL A 216 12.07 7.06 -8.50
N HIS A 217 12.22 8.37 -8.16
CA HIS A 217 13.43 8.94 -7.56
C HIS A 217 14.71 8.60 -8.32
N ASN A 218 14.67 8.74 -9.64
CA ASN A 218 15.67 8.12 -10.52
C ASN A 218 16.75 9.07 -11.07
N LEU A 219 16.67 10.38 -10.81
CA LEU A 219 17.65 11.36 -11.31
C LEU A 219 19.11 10.96 -11.02
N HIS A 220 19.38 10.36 -9.83
CA HIS A 220 20.70 9.87 -9.49
C HIS A 220 21.19 8.68 -10.32
N LYS A 221 20.26 7.94 -10.94
CA LYS A 221 20.58 6.82 -11.86
C LYS A 221 20.87 7.33 -13.25
N LEU A 222 20.12 8.36 -13.68
CA LEU A 222 20.32 9.00 -14.98
C LEU A 222 21.61 9.83 -15.04
N MET A 223 22.02 10.40 -13.89
CA MET A 223 23.28 11.12 -13.75
C MET A 223 24.01 10.69 -12.48
N PRO A 224 24.75 9.55 -12.50
CA PRO A 224 25.48 9.04 -11.35
C PRO A 224 26.61 9.96 -10.91
N HIS A 225 26.61 10.40 -9.64
CA HIS A 225 27.61 11.33 -9.12
C HIS A 225 29.04 10.79 -9.21
N LYS A 226 29.23 9.49 -9.01
CA LYS A 226 30.57 8.85 -9.12
C LYS A 226 31.23 9.06 -10.47
N LYS A 227 30.42 9.22 -11.53
CA LYS A 227 30.91 9.43 -12.89
C LYS A 227 31.25 10.88 -13.19
N TYR A 228 30.51 11.84 -12.62
CA TYR A 228 30.57 13.23 -13.06
C TYR A 228 31.02 14.21 -11.99
N PHE A 229 30.83 13.98 -10.69
CA PHE A 229 31.03 15.01 -9.68
C PHE A 229 32.46 15.50 -9.53
N LYS A 230 33.43 14.64 -9.74
CA LYS A 230 34.86 15.00 -9.61
C LYS A 230 35.26 16.07 -10.64
N ASP A 231 34.81 15.89 -11.89
CA ASP A 231 35.23 16.73 -13.02
C ASP A 231 34.19 17.84 -13.32
N HIS A 232 32.93 17.65 -12.91
CA HIS A 232 31.82 18.54 -13.15
C HIS A 232 30.97 18.76 -11.89
N PRO A 233 31.51 19.39 -10.84
CA PRO A 233 30.73 19.68 -9.63
C PRO A 233 29.52 20.60 -9.89
N GLU A 234 29.59 21.47 -10.91
CA GLU A 234 28.52 22.38 -11.33
C GLU A 234 27.28 21.67 -11.87
N TYR A 235 27.39 20.41 -12.26
CA TYR A 235 26.23 19.59 -12.67
C TYR A 235 25.31 19.23 -11.48
N PHE A 236 25.79 19.38 -10.26
CA PHE A 236 25.06 18.98 -9.06
C PHE A 236 24.51 20.17 -8.28
N ALA A 237 23.47 19.91 -7.51
CA ALA A 237 22.75 20.93 -6.77
C ALA A 237 23.66 21.71 -5.81
N TYR A 238 23.52 23.03 -5.84
CA TYR A 238 24.11 23.93 -4.86
C TYR A 238 23.18 23.98 -3.64
N ARG A 239 23.73 23.73 -2.44
CA ARG A 239 22.98 23.69 -1.21
C ARG A 239 23.86 23.90 0.01
N GLY A 240 23.38 24.78 0.92
CA GLY A 240 24.15 25.11 2.12
C GLY A 240 25.57 25.58 1.81
N GLY A 241 25.72 26.49 0.84
CA GLY A 241 26.98 27.13 0.50
C GLY A 241 27.92 26.33 -0.42
N ALA A 242 27.53 25.14 -0.94
CA ALA A 242 28.41 24.34 -1.80
C ALA A 242 27.64 23.43 -2.76
N ARG A 243 28.30 23.03 -3.88
CA ARG A 243 27.85 21.93 -4.73
C ARG A 243 28.07 20.62 -4.01
N ARG A 244 27.06 19.74 -3.99
CA ARG A 244 27.08 18.52 -3.18
C ARG A 244 26.59 17.31 -3.97
N ALA A 245 27.32 16.21 -3.84
CA ALA A 245 26.94 14.89 -4.34
C ALA A 245 27.43 13.82 -3.35
N LYS A 246 26.75 13.67 -2.21
CA LYS A 246 27.08 12.63 -1.21
C LYS A 246 26.05 11.52 -1.22
N GLN A 247 26.54 10.30 -1.05
CA GLN A 247 25.73 9.17 -0.63
C GLN A 247 25.70 9.16 0.90
N TYR A 248 24.51 9.24 1.51
CA TYR A 248 24.39 9.04 2.94
C TYR A 248 24.69 7.60 3.34
N PRO A 249 25.17 7.35 4.59
CA PRO A 249 25.51 6.00 5.08
C PRO A 249 24.38 4.98 4.96
N HIS A 250 23.13 5.43 4.81
CA HIS A 250 21.93 4.58 4.71
C HIS A 250 21.39 4.47 3.28
N GLY A 251 22.23 4.66 2.25
CA GLY A 251 21.82 4.50 0.85
C GLY A 251 20.95 5.62 0.28
N LYS A 252 20.63 6.68 1.05
CA LYS A 252 19.96 7.87 0.54
C LYS A 252 20.98 8.71 -0.25
N PHE A 253 20.66 8.98 -1.52
CA PHE A 253 21.57 9.71 -2.41
C PHE A 253 21.27 11.20 -2.37
N GLU A 254 22.24 12.04 -2.02
CA GLU A 254 22.19 13.50 -2.23
C GLU A 254 22.62 13.93 -3.63
N SER A 255 22.63 13.03 -4.58
CA SER A 255 23.03 13.27 -5.94
C SER A 255 21.93 13.94 -6.74
N LEU A 256 21.56 15.16 -6.37
CA LEU A 256 20.54 15.91 -7.06
C LEU A 256 21.21 16.74 -8.18
N PRO A 257 20.78 16.62 -9.45
CA PRO A 257 21.31 17.46 -10.52
C PRO A 257 20.85 18.91 -10.43
N CYS A 258 21.68 19.82 -10.97
CA CYS A 258 21.30 21.21 -11.22
C CYS A 258 20.55 21.30 -12.54
N LEU A 259 19.21 21.29 -12.50
CA LEU A 259 18.37 21.14 -13.69
C LEU A 259 18.33 22.39 -14.59
N THR A 260 18.91 23.53 -14.17
CA THR A 260 19.11 24.72 -15.02
C THR A 260 20.45 24.69 -15.76
N ASN A 261 21.30 23.70 -15.51
CA ASN A 261 22.55 23.54 -16.29
C ASN A 261 22.22 22.80 -17.60
N PRO A 262 22.50 23.41 -18.79
CA PRO A 262 22.17 22.83 -20.09
C PRO A 262 22.90 21.48 -20.34
N GLU A 263 24.15 21.33 -19.89
CA GLU A 263 24.92 20.11 -20.08
C GLU A 263 24.31 18.94 -19.29
N VAL A 264 23.70 19.22 -18.16
CA VAL A 264 22.96 18.20 -17.38
C VAL A 264 21.79 17.64 -18.18
N LYS A 265 21.08 18.49 -18.95
CA LYS A 265 20.01 18.02 -19.85
C LYS A 265 20.58 17.07 -20.90
N GLU A 266 21.68 17.41 -21.55
CA GLU A 266 22.30 16.58 -22.59
C GLU A 266 22.77 15.23 -22.06
N VAL A 267 23.35 15.20 -20.86
CA VAL A 267 23.74 13.96 -20.19
C VAL A 267 22.54 13.07 -19.93
N ILE A 268 21.46 13.63 -19.39
CA ILE A 268 20.26 12.87 -19.04
C ILE A 268 19.52 12.38 -20.29
N VAL A 269 19.37 13.23 -21.32
CA VAL A 269 18.75 12.85 -22.60
C VAL A 269 19.52 11.74 -23.29
N THR A 270 20.86 11.82 -23.30
CA THR A 270 21.71 10.76 -23.85
C THR A 270 21.50 9.44 -23.14
N GLU A 271 21.43 9.44 -21.82
CA GLU A 271 21.21 8.23 -21.05
C GLU A 271 19.79 7.65 -21.25
N ILE A 272 18.77 8.51 -21.33
CA ILE A 272 17.39 8.10 -21.65
C ILE A 272 17.34 7.41 -23.02
N ARG A 273 17.93 8.04 -24.05
CA ARG A 273 17.99 7.47 -25.39
C ARG A 273 18.74 6.12 -25.42
N ARG A 274 19.82 5.99 -24.65
CA ARG A 274 20.53 4.71 -24.50
C ARG A 274 19.62 3.64 -23.92
N ILE A 275 18.90 3.92 -22.82
CA ILE A 275 17.99 2.99 -22.17
C ILE A 275 16.86 2.56 -23.13
N LEU A 276 16.24 3.52 -23.83
CA LEU A 276 15.18 3.26 -24.80
C LEU A 276 15.67 2.42 -25.97
N LYS A 277 16.84 2.76 -26.53
CA LYS A 277 17.46 1.99 -27.63
C LYS A 277 17.76 0.56 -27.22
N ASP A 278 18.32 0.36 -26.02
CA ASP A 278 18.62 -0.98 -25.51
C ASP A 278 17.35 -1.81 -25.28
N TYR A 279 16.28 -1.17 -24.77
CA TYR A 279 14.98 -1.82 -24.62
C TYR A 279 14.41 -2.28 -25.96
N PHE A 280 14.29 -1.40 -26.96
CA PHE A 280 13.70 -1.75 -28.27
C PHE A 280 14.54 -2.74 -29.08
N LYS A 281 15.83 -2.85 -28.80
CA LYS A 281 16.69 -3.91 -29.36
C LYS A 281 16.52 -5.27 -28.66
N SER A 282 15.95 -5.27 -27.46
CA SER A 282 15.79 -6.49 -26.67
C SER A 282 14.71 -7.41 -27.28
N ARG A 283 14.90 -8.74 -27.15
CA ARG A 283 13.90 -9.73 -27.56
C ARG A 283 12.61 -9.70 -26.74
N ASN A 284 12.57 -8.91 -25.66
CA ASN A 284 11.43 -8.77 -24.75
C ASN A 284 10.61 -7.49 -25.02
N ALA A 285 11.01 -6.66 -25.97
CA ALA A 285 10.23 -5.50 -26.38
C ALA A 285 9.01 -5.98 -27.20
N ASP A 286 7.84 -5.54 -26.79
CA ASP A 286 6.60 -5.74 -27.52
C ASP A 286 6.21 -4.38 -28.15
N PRO A 287 5.88 -4.30 -29.46
CA PRO A 287 5.42 -3.07 -30.08
C PRO A 287 4.22 -2.42 -29.37
N ASP A 288 3.42 -3.26 -28.70
CA ASP A 288 2.24 -2.82 -27.96
C ASP A 288 2.54 -2.43 -26.48
N ASP A 289 3.80 -2.50 -26.03
CA ASP A 289 4.16 -2.07 -24.69
C ASP A 289 3.98 -0.55 -24.53
N GLN A 290 3.22 -0.14 -23.51
CA GLN A 290 3.19 1.24 -23.07
C GLN A 290 4.40 1.51 -22.17
N ILE A 291 5.21 2.49 -22.57
CA ILE A 291 6.46 2.82 -21.87
C ILE A 291 6.26 4.07 -21.05
N PHE A 292 6.46 3.93 -19.73
CA PHE A 292 6.58 5.04 -18.80
C PHE A 292 8.04 5.25 -18.44
N PHE A 293 8.48 6.48 -18.53
CA PHE A 293 9.81 6.89 -18.13
C PHE A 293 9.72 7.94 -17.02
N PRO A 294 9.88 7.55 -15.74
CA PRO A 294 9.83 8.50 -14.64
C PRO A 294 11.07 9.40 -14.62
N ILE A 295 10.87 10.66 -14.23
CA ILE A 295 11.94 11.60 -13.90
C ILE A 295 11.49 12.36 -12.66
N ASP A 296 12.02 11.96 -11.50
CA ASP A 296 11.55 12.42 -10.21
C ASP A 296 12.69 12.94 -9.34
N TYR A 297 12.41 13.99 -8.54
CA TYR A 297 13.25 14.32 -7.40
C TYR A 297 13.34 13.16 -6.39
N HIS A 298 14.33 13.24 -5.50
CA HIS A 298 14.46 12.30 -4.39
C HIS A 298 13.33 12.45 -3.37
N ASP A 299 13.21 11.46 -2.47
CA ASP A 299 12.22 11.43 -1.39
C ASP A 299 12.56 12.43 -0.27
N HIS A 300 12.57 13.71 -0.60
CA HIS A 300 12.78 14.84 0.32
C HIS A 300 12.38 16.18 -0.32
N ASP A 301 12.24 17.22 0.50
CA ASP A 301 11.82 18.57 0.07
C ASP A 301 12.95 19.41 -0.57
N GLN A 302 14.14 18.85 -0.75
CA GLN A 302 15.32 19.61 -1.11
C GLN A 302 15.44 19.77 -2.63
N VAL A 303 15.73 20.99 -3.06
CA VAL A 303 15.97 21.38 -4.44
C VAL A 303 17.32 22.11 -4.56
N CYS A 304 17.80 22.37 -5.77
CA CYS A 304 18.99 23.19 -6.00
C CYS A 304 18.71 24.66 -5.63
N GLN A 305 19.62 25.27 -4.86
CA GLN A 305 19.53 26.62 -4.35
C GLN A 305 20.53 27.58 -5.07
N CYS A 306 20.97 27.27 -6.28
CA CYS A 306 21.75 28.23 -7.06
C CYS A 306 20.82 29.30 -7.64
N ASP A 307 21.34 30.52 -7.89
CA ASP A 307 20.56 31.70 -8.35
C ASP A 307 19.66 31.38 -9.53
N LYS A 308 20.14 30.61 -10.51
CA LYS A 308 19.36 30.22 -11.69
C LYS A 308 18.16 29.31 -11.33
N CYS A 309 18.36 28.33 -10.45
CA CYS A 309 17.29 27.44 -10.02
C CYS A 309 16.27 28.18 -9.14
N GLU A 310 16.73 29.04 -8.22
CA GLU A 310 15.85 29.84 -7.38
C GLU A 310 15.01 30.83 -8.19
N ALA A 311 15.62 31.49 -9.19
CA ALA A 311 14.90 32.37 -10.11
C ALA A 311 13.78 31.64 -10.84
N VAL A 312 14.07 30.45 -11.40
CA VAL A 312 13.05 29.63 -12.09
C VAL A 312 11.95 29.21 -11.12
N ASN A 313 12.30 28.70 -9.92
CA ASN A 313 11.31 28.27 -8.93
C ASN A 313 10.41 29.42 -8.47
N LYS A 314 10.97 30.64 -8.36
CA LYS A 314 10.21 31.86 -8.06
C LYS A 314 9.26 32.26 -9.19
N GLU A 315 9.71 32.22 -10.44
CA GLU A 315 8.87 32.49 -11.62
C GLU A 315 7.70 31.48 -11.72
N GLU A 316 7.98 30.21 -11.45
CA GLU A 316 6.98 29.14 -11.46
C GLU A 316 6.04 29.15 -10.24
N GLU A 317 6.31 29.98 -9.22
CA GLU A 317 5.62 29.97 -7.92
C GLU A 317 5.53 28.57 -7.29
N CYS A 318 6.52 27.74 -7.58
CA CYS A 318 6.60 26.35 -7.15
C CYS A 318 8.04 25.96 -6.79
N PRO A 319 8.32 25.43 -5.61
CA PRO A 319 9.67 25.00 -5.24
C PRO A 319 10.29 23.96 -6.18
N GLY A 320 9.44 23.20 -6.88
CA GLY A 320 9.84 22.21 -7.89
C GLY A 320 9.76 22.70 -9.33
N GLY A 321 9.54 24.00 -9.59
CA GLY A 321 9.33 24.57 -10.92
C GLY A 321 10.45 24.28 -11.92
N THR A 322 11.67 24.23 -11.42
CA THR A 322 12.85 23.84 -12.22
C THR A 322 12.70 22.46 -12.85
N LEU A 323 12.10 21.49 -12.13
CA LEU A 323 11.86 20.15 -12.68
C LEU A 323 10.85 20.17 -13.83
N PHE A 324 9.81 20.98 -13.73
CA PHE A 324 8.78 21.05 -14.77
C PHE A 324 9.32 21.61 -16.10
N ARG A 325 10.12 22.67 -16.05
CA ARG A 325 10.80 23.20 -17.27
C ARG A 325 11.79 22.18 -17.83
N PHE A 326 12.53 21.53 -16.97
CA PHE A 326 13.46 20.46 -17.36
C PHE A 326 12.75 19.30 -18.06
N LEU A 327 11.63 18.82 -17.49
CA LEU A 327 10.82 17.76 -18.06
C LEU A 327 10.28 18.11 -19.44
N ASN A 328 9.78 19.35 -19.62
CA ASN A 328 9.33 19.83 -20.92
C ASN A 328 10.45 19.75 -21.96
N ALA A 329 11.64 20.27 -21.62
CA ALA A 329 12.78 20.25 -22.52
C ALA A 329 13.26 18.81 -22.86
N VAL A 330 13.21 17.89 -21.89
CA VAL A 330 13.52 16.47 -22.12
C VAL A 330 12.46 15.82 -23.01
N ALA A 331 11.17 16.05 -22.75
CA ALA A 331 10.08 15.47 -23.53
C ALA A 331 10.09 15.98 -24.97
N GLU A 332 10.28 17.29 -25.17
CA GLU A 332 10.42 17.91 -26.51
C GLU A 332 11.55 17.29 -27.31
N ASP A 333 12.64 16.92 -26.65
CA ASP A 333 13.82 16.36 -27.30
C ASP A 333 13.63 14.88 -27.61
N VAL A 334 13.33 14.07 -26.60
CA VAL A 334 13.28 12.60 -26.69
C VAL A 334 12.08 12.13 -27.52
N CYS A 335 10.91 12.78 -27.42
CA CYS A 335 9.71 12.35 -28.14
C CYS A 335 9.76 12.61 -29.66
N LYS A 336 10.78 13.31 -30.18
CA LYS A 336 11.06 13.36 -31.62
C LYS A 336 11.37 11.97 -32.18
N ASP A 337 12.15 11.19 -31.41
CA ASP A 337 12.59 9.85 -31.82
C ASP A 337 11.68 8.75 -31.23
N TYR A 338 11.04 9.02 -30.09
CA TYR A 338 10.21 8.06 -29.33
C TYR A 338 8.85 8.67 -28.94
N PRO A 339 7.94 8.92 -29.91
CA PRO A 339 6.70 9.68 -29.68
C PRO A 339 5.71 9.01 -28.72
N ASN A 340 5.80 7.69 -28.53
CA ASN A 340 4.91 6.91 -27.66
C ASN A 340 5.41 6.77 -26.21
N VAL A 341 6.58 7.35 -25.89
CA VAL A 341 7.07 7.37 -24.51
C VAL A 341 6.28 8.41 -23.71
N ILE A 342 5.81 7.99 -22.55
CA ILE A 342 5.14 8.85 -21.58
C ILE A 342 6.13 9.11 -20.44
N PHE A 343 6.53 10.38 -20.28
CA PHE A 343 7.26 10.78 -19.10
C PHE A 343 6.32 10.93 -17.91
N SER A 344 6.78 10.55 -16.73
CA SER A 344 6.01 10.76 -15.52
C SER A 344 6.85 11.43 -14.45
N THR A 345 6.21 12.24 -13.61
CA THR A 345 6.83 12.80 -12.42
C THR A 345 5.86 12.77 -11.23
N LEU A 346 6.42 12.74 -10.01
CA LEU A 346 5.62 12.81 -8.80
C LEU A 346 5.13 14.24 -8.55
N ALA A 347 3.85 14.40 -8.27
CA ALA A 347 3.33 15.58 -7.59
C ALA A 347 3.42 15.32 -6.09
N TYR A 348 4.59 15.59 -5.50
CA TYR A 348 4.98 15.21 -4.14
C TYR A 348 6.08 16.12 -3.62
N ALA A 349 6.05 16.46 -2.34
CA ALA A 349 7.04 17.32 -1.69
C ALA A 349 7.22 18.66 -2.45
N PRO A 350 8.38 19.03 -3.06
CA PRO A 350 8.52 20.31 -3.70
C PRO A 350 7.68 20.48 -4.97
N THR A 351 7.19 19.39 -5.54
CA THR A 351 6.36 19.37 -6.76
C THR A 351 4.89 19.10 -6.51
N LEU A 352 4.42 19.14 -5.25
CA LEU A 352 3.03 18.81 -4.89
C LEU A 352 2.00 19.71 -5.61
N LYS A 353 2.32 20.98 -5.79
CA LYS A 353 1.53 21.95 -6.58
C LYS A 353 2.11 22.11 -7.98
N PRO A 354 1.30 22.41 -9.00
CA PRO A 354 1.80 22.72 -10.33
C PRO A 354 2.60 24.02 -10.34
N GLY A 355 3.49 24.17 -11.31
CA GLY A 355 4.07 25.46 -11.70
C GLY A 355 3.15 26.24 -12.64
N LYS A 356 3.63 27.37 -13.14
CA LYS A 356 2.92 28.20 -14.16
C LYS A 356 3.06 27.63 -15.56
N THR A 357 4.21 27.02 -15.86
CA THR A 357 4.49 26.47 -17.20
C THR A 357 3.66 25.21 -17.44
N PRO A 358 2.80 25.18 -18.49
CA PRO A 358 2.08 23.98 -18.89
C PRO A 358 3.04 22.85 -19.23
N LEU A 359 2.69 21.63 -18.83
CA LEU A 359 3.49 20.45 -19.14
C LEU A 359 3.21 19.94 -20.57
N ASN A 360 4.23 19.38 -21.20
CA ASN A 360 4.15 18.75 -22.51
C ASN A 360 3.11 17.60 -22.49
N LYS A 361 2.41 17.39 -23.62
CA LYS A 361 1.38 16.36 -23.77
C LYS A 361 1.86 14.93 -23.47
N ASN A 362 3.15 14.67 -23.58
CA ASN A 362 3.77 13.39 -23.26
C ASN A 362 4.18 13.27 -21.78
N ILE A 363 3.78 14.23 -20.94
CA ILE A 363 4.06 14.21 -19.49
C ILE A 363 2.76 13.96 -18.72
N VAL A 364 2.83 13.08 -17.75
CA VAL A 364 1.77 12.82 -16.77
C VAL A 364 2.33 13.00 -15.36
N ILE A 365 1.49 13.43 -14.43
CA ILE A 365 1.89 13.46 -13.03
C ILE A 365 1.34 12.26 -12.26
N ARG A 366 2.06 11.85 -11.22
CA ARG A 366 1.60 10.90 -10.21
C ARG A 366 1.35 11.67 -8.93
N TYR A 367 0.09 12.04 -8.70
CA TYR A 367 -0.32 12.77 -7.51
C TYR A 367 -0.27 11.89 -6.27
N ALA A 368 0.57 12.26 -5.30
CA ALA A 368 0.85 11.46 -4.09
C ALA A 368 0.43 12.21 -2.82
N PRO A 369 -0.83 12.14 -2.38
CA PRO A 369 -1.35 12.82 -1.20
C PRO A 369 -0.93 12.12 0.11
N ILE A 370 0.37 12.01 0.37
CA ILE A 370 0.94 11.24 1.49
C ILE A 370 0.44 11.68 2.89
N ARG A 371 -0.03 12.93 3.01
CA ARG A 371 -0.52 13.48 4.29
C ARG A 371 -2.04 13.42 4.43
N MET A 372 -2.72 12.76 3.49
CA MET A 372 -4.17 12.63 3.51
C MET A 372 -4.68 11.95 4.80
N ASP A 373 -5.83 12.39 5.28
CA ASP A 373 -6.62 11.66 6.27
C ASP A 373 -7.38 10.53 5.56
N ASN A 374 -6.91 9.31 5.75
CA ASN A 374 -7.43 8.11 5.08
C ASN A 374 -8.82 7.68 5.59
N ALA A 375 -9.30 8.23 6.70
CA ALA A 375 -10.63 7.92 7.22
C ALA A 375 -11.71 8.88 6.71
N ARG A 376 -11.33 9.99 6.08
CA ARG A 376 -12.25 11.05 5.64
C ARG A 376 -12.22 11.25 4.14
N SER A 377 -13.29 11.82 3.61
CA SER A 377 -13.31 12.26 2.20
C SER A 377 -12.31 13.38 1.93
N LEU A 378 -11.72 13.40 0.75
CA LEU A 378 -10.95 14.56 0.25
C LEU A 378 -11.82 15.83 0.17
N GLU A 379 -13.14 15.70 0.01
CA GLU A 379 -14.10 16.80 -0.01
C GLU A 379 -14.58 17.23 1.38
N ASP A 380 -14.10 16.58 2.46
CA ASP A 380 -14.46 16.94 3.84
C ASP A 380 -13.79 18.26 4.25
N LYS A 381 -14.58 19.32 4.32
CA LYS A 381 -14.12 20.68 4.67
C LYS A 381 -13.65 20.81 6.13
N GLU A 382 -14.05 19.89 7.01
CA GLU A 382 -13.57 19.87 8.40
C GLU A 382 -12.16 19.29 8.53
N SER A 383 -11.68 18.55 7.52
CA SER A 383 -10.32 18.03 7.47
C SER A 383 -9.38 19.02 6.78
N LYS A 384 -8.62 19.80 7.56
CA LYS A 384 -7.65 20.77 7.01
C LYS A 384 -6.64 20.11 6.06
N VAL A 385 -6.18 18.89 6.40
CA VAL A 385 -5.21 18.17 5.59
C VAL A 385 -5.81 17.72 4.25
N ASN A 386 -7.06 17.22 4.25
CA ASN A 386 -7.73 16.81 3.02
C ASN A 386 -8.11 18.01 2.14
N THR A 387 -8.59 19.10 2.75
CA THR A 387 -8.84 20.36 2.05
C THR A 387 -7.59 20.83 1.30
N TYR A 388 -6.43 20.86 1.98
CA TYR A 388 -5.16 21.25 1.35
C TYR A 388 -4.76 20.28 0.22
N GLN A 389 -4.91 18.97 0.42
CA GLN A 389 -4.63 17.99 -0.63
C GLN A 389 -5.57 18.20 -1.83
N LEU A 390 -6.86 18.41 -1.60
CA LEU A 390 -7.81 18.68 -2.69
C LEU A 390 -7.47 19.96 -3.45
N GLU A 391 -7.06 21.04 -2.78
CA GLU A 391 -6.59 22.27 -3.42
C GLU A 391 -5.39 22.02 -4.35
N CYS A 392 -4.41 21.24 -3.89
CA CYS A 392 -3.25 20.87 -4.71
C CYS A 392 -3.68 20.07 -5.95
N LEU A 393 -4.57 19.10 -5.79
CA LEU A 393 -5.12 18.33 -6.91
C LEU A 393 -5.88 19.22 -7.90
N GLN A 394 -6.71 20.14 -7.41
CA GLN A 394 -7.44 21.09 -8.24
C GLN A 394 -6.52 22.01 -9.04
N GLY A 395 -5.36 22.36 -8.48
CA GLY A 395 -4.31 23.07 -9.21
C GLY A 395 -3.84 22.28 -10.45
N TRP A 396 -3.57 20.98 -10.28
CA TRP A 396 -3.19 20.11 -11.40
C TRP A 396 -4.30 19.93 -12.43
N ILE A 397 -5.56 19.79 -12.00
CA ILE A 397 -6.71 19.70 -12.89
C ILE A 397 -6.83 20.97 -13.73
N LYS A 398 -6.69 22.14 -13.11
CA LYS A 398 -6.72 23.44 -13.81
C LYS A 398 -5.58 23.61 -14.81
N SER A 399 -4.41 23.01 -14.55
CA SER A 399 -3.29 23.03 -15.49
C SER A 399 -3.54 22.20 -16.76
N GLY A 400 -4.57 21.36 -16.78
CA GLY A 400 -4.88 20.44 -17.88
C GLY A 400 -3.93 19.25 -17.99
N THR A 401 -3.02 19.07 -17.03
CA THR A 401 -2.06 17.95 -17.05
C THR A 401 -2.75 16.65 -16.64
N PRO A 402 -2.66 15.56 -17.44
CA PRO A 402 -3.19 14.27 -17.05
C PRO A 402 -2.54 13.76 -15.77
N PHE A 403 -3.32 13.09 -14.90
CA PHE A 403 -2.77 12.60 -13.66
C PHE A 403 -3.17 11.16 -13.33
N TYR A 404 -2.25 10.45 -12.71
CA TYR A 404 -2.45 9.22 -11.94
C TYR A 404 -2.38 9.53 -10.46
N VAL A 405 -2.97 8.66 -9.65
CA VAL A 405 -2.91 8.80 -8.20
C VAL A 405 -1.96 7.76 -7.62
N TRP A 406 -1.05 8.19 -6.77
CA TRP A 406 -0.32 7.32 -5.85
C TRP A 406 -1.07 7.31 -4.52
N TYR A 407 -1.92 6.33 -4.34
CA TYR A 407 -2.73 6.18 -3.16
C TYR A 407 -2.01 5.33 -2.11
N TYR A 408 -2.14 5.69 -0.84
CA TYR A 408 -1.58 4.94 0.28
C TYR A 408 -2.69 4.25 1.06
N ALA A 409 -2.65 2.92 1.17
CA ALA A 409 -3.64 2.14 1.90
C ALA A 409 -2.97 1.32 3.01
N GLY A 410 -3.54 1.39 4.23
CA GLY A 410 -3.01 0.69 5.39
C GLY A 410 -1.97 1.47 6.20
N ASN A 411 -1.48 0.87 7.28
CA ASN A 411 -0.57 1.48 8.24
C ASN A 411 0.90 1.13 7.95
N PHE A 412 1.67 2.07 7.42
CA PHE A 412 3.09 1.87 7.09
C PHE A 412 4.02 1.88 8.31
N THR A 413 3.57 2.42 9.44
CA THR A 413 4.38 2.39 10.68
C THR A 413 4.31 1.03 11.36
N ASN A 414 3.11 0.43 11.37
CA ASN A 414 2.87 -0.88 11.94
C ASN A 414 1.68 -1.55 11.25
N GLY A 415 1.95 -2.27 10.17
CA GLY A 415 0.94 -2.85 9.31
C GLY A 415 0.03 -3.88 9.98
N ILE A 416 0.45 -4.43 11.13
CA ILE A 416 -0.37 -5.39 11.87
C ILE A 416 -1.45 -4.71 12.74
N THR A 417 -1.34 -3.41 13.04
CA THR A 417 -2.36 -2.72 13.83
C THR A 417 -3.56 -2.33 12.99
N PRO A 418 -4.78 -2.33 13.56
CA PRO A 418 -5.97 -1.91 12.83
C PRO A 418 -5.81 -0.53 12.18
N HIS A 419 -6.23 -0.42 10.93
CA HIS A 419 -6.20 0.81 10.15
C HIS A 419 -7.53 0.96 9.38
N PRO A 420 -8.54 1.60 9.97
CA PRO A 420 -9.90 1.65 9.44
C PRO A 420 -10.04 2.65 8.27
N ASP A 421 -9.42 2.35 7.13
CA ASP A 421 -9.38 3.16 5.92
C ASP A 421 -10.37 2.73 4.82
N LEU A 422 -11.10 1.62 5.00
CA LEU A 422 -12.01 1.11 3.97
C LEU A 422 -13.12 2.12 3.61
N ALA A 423 -13.65 2.84 4.61
CA ALA A 423 -14.63 3.89 4.36
C ALA A 423 -14.01 5.07 3.59
N GLY A 424 -12.77 5.45 3.92
CA GLY A 424 -12.03 6.46 3.18
C GLY A 424 -11.77 6.05 1.72
N ILE A 425 -11.41 4.79 1.46
CA ILE A 425 -11.28 4.25 0.11
C ILE A 425 -12.62 4.40 -0.65
N ALA A 426 -13.73 4.00 -0.02
CA ALA A 426 -15.06 4.08 -0.62
C ALA A 426 -15.50 5.52 -0.95
N MET A 427 -15.10 6.50 -0.14
CA MET A 427 -15.39 7.91 -0.38
C MET A 427 -14.45 8.55 -1.41
N ASN A 428 -13.16 8.27 -1.33
CA ASN A 428 -12.14 9.00 -2.10
C ASN A 428 -11.99 8.52 -3.54
N PHE A 429 -12.19 7.23 -3.82
CA PHE A 429 -12.04 6.72 -5.18
C PHE A 429 -13.05 7.33 -6.17
N PRO A 430 -14.36 7.46 -5.83
CA PRO A 430 -15.28 8.20 -6.68
C PRO A 430 -14.91 9.68 -6.85
N VAL A 431 -14.43 10.35 -5.81
CA VAL A 431 -13.97 11.75 -5.88
C VAL A 431 -12.80 11.87 -6.86
N LEU A 432 -11.78 11.02 -6.76
CA LEU A 432 -10.63 11.03 -7.66
C LEU A 432 -11.04 10.74 -9.11
N THR A 433 -11.93 9.76 -9.31
CA THR A 433 -12.46 9.41 -10.63
C THR A 433 -13.24 10.55 -11.26
N LYS A 434 -14.16 11.20 -10.51
CA LYS A 434 -14.93 12.37 -10.93
C LYS A 434 -14.03 13.53 -11.35
N ASN A 435 -12.88 13.66 -10.71
CA ASN A 435 -11.89 14.70 -11.00
C ASN A 435 -10.92 14.34 -12.14
N GLY A 436 -11.15 13.26 -12.88
CA GLY A 436 -10.40 12.93 -14.09
C GLY A 436 -9.15 12.08 -13.87
N MET A 437 -9.07 11.35 -12.74
CA MET A 437 -8.02 10.35 -12.53
C MET A 437 -7.97 9.38 -13.70
N ARG A 438 -6.78 9.18 -14.30
CA ARG A 438 -6.57 8.23 -15.40
C ARG A 438 -6.07 6.87 -14.96
N GLY A 439 -5.73 6.71 -13.70
CA GLY A 439 -5.26 5.46 -13.14
C GLY A 439 -4.68 5.63 -11.74
N MET A 440 -4.24 4.53 -11.18
CA MET A 440 -3.75 4.52 -9.80
C MET A 440 -2.61 3.52 -9.62
N PHE A 441 -1.67 3.92 -8.78
CA PHE A 441 -0.77 3.06 -8.05
C PHE A 441 -1.20 3.08 -6.57
N CYS A 442 -1.73 1.97 -6.08
CA CYS A 442 -2.09 1.83 -4.68
C CYS A 442 -0.95 1.15 -3.93
N GLU A 443 -0.26 1.91 -3.10
CA GLU A 443 0.78 1.40 -2.22
C GLU A 443 0.20 0.98 -0.89
N SER A 444 0.57 -0.21 -0.42
CA SER A 444 0.28 -0.70 0.92
C SER A 444 1.53 -1.28 1.56
N PRO A 445 1.56 -1.43 2.90
CA PRO A 445 2.69 -2.08 3.56
C PRO A 445 2.94 -3.48 3.01
N GLN A 446 4.22 -3.85 2.93
CA GLN A 446 4.66 -5.04 2.19
C GLN A 446 5.00 -6.27 3.05
N SER A 447 4.60 -6.36 4.29
CA SER A 447 4.88 -7.52 5.15
C SER A 447 3.77 -8.56 5.12
N ALA A 448 4.07 -9.81 5.48
CA ALA A 448 3.05 -10.79 5.79
C ALA A 448 2.27 -10.39 7.05
N GLY A 449 0.97 -10.74 7.11
CA GLY A 449 0.12 -10.46 8.27
C GLY A 449 -0.29 -8.99 8.43
N ILE A 450 -0.23 -8.21 7.35
CA ILE A 450 -0.81 -6.86 7.30
C ILE A 450 -2.32 -6.96 7.46
N GLU A 451 -2.86 -6.14 8.35
CA GLU A 451 -4.29 -6.09 8.61
C GLU A 451 -5.09 -5.77 7.35
N MET A 452 -6.09 -6.59 7.04
CA MET A 452 -7.01 -6.47 5.88
C MET A 452 -6.33 -6.33 4.50
N LYS A 453 -5.10 -6.80 4.32
CA LYS A 453 -4.33 -6.62 3.10
C LYS A 453 -5.04 -7.21 1.87
N GLU A 454 -5.47 -8.46 1.97
CA GLU A 454 -6.14 -9.18 0.87
C GLU A 454 -7.46 -8.49 0.50
N LEU A 455 -8.24 -8.09 1.49
CA LEU A 455 -9.49 -7.36 1.30
C LEU A 455 -9.25 -6.00 0.62
N ARG A 456 -8.30 -5.20 1.11
CA ARG A 456 -7.95 -3.91 0.47
C ARG A 456 -7.53 -4.11 -0.97
N SER A 457 -6.66 -5.08 -1.23
CA SER A 457 -6.17 -5.38 -2.58
C SER A 457 -7.31 -5.78 -3.51
N TYR A 458 -8.24 -6.61 -3.04
CA TYR A 458 -9.40 -7.05 -3.81
C TYR A 458 -10.33 -5.89 -4.19
N ILE A 459 -10.75 -5.07 -3.22
CA ILE A 459 -11.69 -3.97 -3.49
C ILE A 459 -11.05 -2.89 -4.38
N VAL A 460 -9.77 -2.58 -4.18
CA VAL A 460 -9.04 -1.63 -5.02
C VAL A 460 -8.94 -2.14 -6.45
N SER A 461 -8.57 -3.40 -6.65
CA SER A 461 -8.48 -4.01 -7.98
C SER A 461 -9.80 -4.00 -8.71
N LYS A 462 -10.88 -4.38 -8.02
CA LYS A 462 -12.23 -4.40 -8.58
C LYS A 462 -12.68 -3.02 -9.02
N TYR A 463 -12.42 -2.00 -8.18
CA TYR A 463 -12.71 -0.61 -8.51
C TYR A 463 -11.88 -0.13 -9.70
N LEU A 464 -10.57 -0.40 -9.73
CA LEU A 464 -9.71 0.02 -10.83
C LEU A 464 -10.12 -0.59 -12.16
N TRP A 465 -10.72 -1.77 -12.15
CA TRP A 465 -11.23 -2.37 -13.37
C TRP A 465 -12.59 -1.79 -13.80
N ARG A 466 -13.57 -1.68 -12.90
CA ARG A 466 -14.94 -1.23 -13.20
C ARG A 466 -15.44 -0.13 -12.26
N PRO A 467 -14.86 1.10 -12.29
CA PRO A 467 -15.19 2.15 -11.33
C PRO A 467 -16.67 2.58 -11.39
N ALA A 468 -17.30 2.52 -12.57
CA ALA A 468 -18.70 2.96 -12.74
C ALA A 468 -19.73 2.03 -12.08
N THR A 469 -19.40 0.76 -11.88
CA THR A 469 -20.34 -0.26 -11.38
C THR A 469 -19.90 -0.91 -10.07
N THR A 470 -18.67 -0.66 -9.61
CA THR A 470 -18.16 -1.23 -8.36
C THR A 470 -18.70 -0.47 -7.16
N ASP A 471 -19.57 -1.15 -6.40
CA ASP A 471 -19.95 -0.77 -5.05
C ASP A 471 -18.95 -1.38 -4.07
N ILE A 472 -18.11 -0.55 -3.46
CA ILE A 472 -17.03 -1.01 -2.56
C ILE A 472 -17.63 -1.70 -1.33
N LYS A 473 -18.77 -1.25 -0.80
CA LYS A 473 -19.40 -1.88 0.36
C LYS A 473 -19.84 -3.31 0.03
N LYS A 474 -20.52 -3.49 -1.11
CA LYS A 474 -20.90 -4.84 -1.57
C LYS A 474 -19.70 -5.71 -1.86
N ALA A 475 -18.61 -5.14 -2.38
CA ALA A 475 -17.36 -5.89 -2.62
C ALA A 475 -16.71 -6.35 -1.31
N VAL A 476 -16.78 -5.56 -0.23
CA VAL A 476 -16.35 -5.97 1.12
C VAL A 476 -17.21 -7.12 1.64
N GLU A 477 -18.53 -7.02 1.51
CA GLU A 477 -19.48 -8.05 1.90
C GLU A 477 -19.23 -9.36 1.13
N GLU A 478 -19.12 -9.28 -0.21
CA GLU A 478 -18.81 -10.42 -1.09
C GLU A 478 -17.49 -11.09 -0.70
N PHE A 479 -16.44 -10.29 -0.49
CA PHE A 479 -15.15 -10.82 -0.07
C PHE A 479 -15.25 -11.56 1.25
N CYS A 480 -15.88 -10.97 2.26
CA CYS A 480 -15.97 -11.57 3.57
C CYS A 480 -16.71 -12.91 3.56
N HIS A 481 -17.83 -13.00 2.85
CA HIS A 481 -18.59 -14.25 2.73
C HIS A 481 -17.82 -15.34 1.99
N LEU A 482 -17.10 -14.99 0.93
CA LEU A 482 -16.39 -15.97 0.11
C LEU A 482 -15.02 -16.36 0.66
N TYR A 483 -14.34 -15.44 1.36
CA TYR A 483 -12.97 -15.65 1.84
C TYR A 483 -12.91 -16.24 3.26
N TYR A 484 -13.90 -15.93 4.10
CA TYR A 484 -13.99 -16.42 5.47
C TYR A 484 -15.12 -17.44 5.69
N GLY A 485 -15.89 -17.78 4.65
CA GLY A 485 -17.01 -18.71 4.72
C GLY A 485 -18.08 -18.25 5.72
N LYS A 486 -18.65 -19.16 6.52
CA LYS A 486 -19.66 -18.83 7.55
C LYS A 486 -19.15 -17.89 8.64
N GLY A 487 -17.82 -17.77 8.81
CA GLY A 487 -17.22 -16.76 9.69
C GLY A 487 -17.31 -15.33 9.15
N GLY A 488 -17.65 -15.13 7.86
CA GLY A 488 -17.63 -13.86 7.17
C GLY A 488 -18.50 -12.77 7.80
N GLU A 489 -19.69 -13.11 8.28
CA GLU A 489 -20.58 -12.17 8.99
C GLU A 489 -19.92 -11.61 10.27
N LYS A 490 -19.19 -12.44 11.00
CA LYS A 490 -18.47 -12.01 12.19
C LYS A 490 -17.27 -11.14 11.85
N VAL A 491 -16.60 -11.42 10.73
CA VAL A 491 -15.53 -10.55 10.23
C VAL A 491 -16.09 -9.20 9.81
N LEU A 492 -17.26 -9.14 9.18
CA LEU A 492 -17.94 -7.87 8.87
C LEU A 492 -18.33 -7.08 10.15
N GLU A 493 -18.81 -7.78 11.19
CA GLU A 493 -19.06 -7.18 12.51
C GLU A 493 -17.77 -6.57 13.10
N TYR A 494 -16.65 -7.28 13.02
CA TYR A 494 -15.35 -6.78 13.44
C TYR A 494 -14.92 -5.53 12.64
N ILE A 495 -14.98 -5.60 11.30
CA ILE A 495 -14.64 -4.47 10.42
C ILE A 495 -15.47 -3.23 10.78
N LYS A 496 -16.77 -3.41 10.93
CA LYS A 496 -17.67 -2.31 11.34
C LYS A 496 -17.27 -1.74 12.70
N ALA A 497 -16.99 -2.61 13.68
CA ALA A 497 -16.69 -2.19 15.03
C ALA A 497 -15.39 -1.38 15.13
N ILE A 498 -14.33 -1.73 14.37
CA ILE A 498 -13.08 -0.94 14.36
C ILE A 498 -13.26 0.41 13.67
N HIS A 499 -14.09 0.52 12.62
CA HIS A 499 -14.43 1.79 11.99
C HIS A 499 -15.27 2.67 12.93
N ASP A 500 -16.34 2.12 13.53
CA ASP A 500 -17.19 2.84 14.48
C ASP A 500 -16.37 3.35 15.68
N TYR A 501 -15.42 2.53 16.17
CA TYR A 501 -14.55 2.93 17.28
C TYR A 501 -13.64 4.09 16.88
N HIS A 502 -13.07 4.04 15.68
CA HIS A 502 -12.23 5.10 15.14
C HIS A 502 -13.02 6.42 15.04
N TYR A 503 -14.19 6.40 14.42
CA TYR A 503 -14.99 7.62 14.26
C TYR A 503 -15.41 8.24 15.58
N LYS A 504 -15.83 7.44 16.56
CA LYS A 504 -16.13 7.94 17.92
C LYS A 504 -14.94 8.60 18.59
N PHE A 505 -13.76 8.02 18.40
CA PHE A 505 -12.52 8.53 18.99
C PHE A 505 -12.05 9.81 18.30
N VAL A 506 -12.12 9.86 16.96
CA VAL A 506 -11.69 11.01 16.15
C VAL A 506 -12.69 12.15 16.27
N ASP A 507 -14.00 11.88 16.31
CA ASP A 507 -15.01 12.91 16.54
C ASP A 507 -14.85 13.60 17.90
N ALA A 508 -14.33 12.90 18.91
CA ALA A 508 -14.00 13.48 20.21
C ALA A 508 -12.71 14.32 20.20
N LYS A 509 -11.80 14.06 19.24
CA LYS A 509 -10.49 14.72 19.09
C LYS A 509 -10.25 15.11 17.62
N ARG A 510 -10.97 16.13 17.14
CA ARG A 510 -11.10 16.56 15.74
C ARG A 510 -9.81 16.79 14.93
N ASP A 511 -8.64 16.89 15.57
CA ASP A 511 -7.38 17.25 14.93
C ASP A 511 -6.39 16.09 14.72
N THR A 512 -6.84 14.83 14.79
CA THR A 512 -5.94 13.68 14.62
C THR A 512 -6.27 12.88 13.36
N PRO A 513 -5.69 13.22 12.19
CA PRO A 513 -5.95 12.51 10.94
C PRO A 513 -5.41 11.07 10.98
N LEU A 514 -6.13 10.13 10.37
CA LEU A 514 -5.65 8.80 10.08
C LEU A 514 -4.74 8.84 8.85
N THR A 515 -3.46 9.05 9.07
CA THR A 515 -2.48 9.06 7.98
C THR A 515 -1.93 7.66 7.72
N LEU A 516 -1.17 7.49 6.65
CA LEU A 516 -0.43 6.25 6.37
C LEU A 516 0.48 5.78 7.55
N ARG A 517 0.78 6.65 8.50
CA ARG A 517 1.56 6.32 9.72
C ARG A 517 0.67 5.95 10.91
N GLY A 518 -0.65 5.82 10.69
CA GLY A 518 -1.65 5.70 11.73
C GLY A 518 -1.94 7.06 12.40
N ALA A 519 -2.92 7.10 13.28
CA ALA A 519 -3.14 8.26 14.13
C ALA A 519 -2.16 8.18 15.32
N PRO A 520 -1.38 9.22 15.62
CA PRO A 520 -0.44 9.21 16.77
C PRO A 520 -1.12 8.86 18.09
N ALA A 521 -2.34 9.37 18.32
CA ALA A 521 -3.15 9.05 19.49
C ALA A 521 -3.70 7.61 19.51
N TYR A 522 -3.62 6.89 18.40
CA TYR A 522 -4.29 5.61 18.18
C TYR A 522 -3.58 4.41 18.80
N ARG A 523 -2.26 4.52 19.03
CA ARG A 523 -1.46 3.43 19.61
C ARG A 523 -1.89 3.02 21.01
N HIS A 524 -2.59 3.94 21.73
CA HIS A 524 -3.07 3.74 23.08
C HIS A 524 -4.60 3.83 23.19
N ALA A 525 -5.29 3.95 22.06
CA ALA A 525 -6.74 4.17 22.02
C ALA A 525 -7.56 2.89 22.23
N TYR A 526 -7.01 1.73 21.91
CA TYR A 526 -7.73 0.49 22.09
C TYR A 526 -7.69 0.04 23.55
N THR A 527 -8.82 0.20 24.24
CA THR A 527 -8.94 -0.23 25.65
C THR A 527 -8.93 -1.77 25.73
N PRO A 528 -8.55 -2.35 26.88
CA PRO A 528 -8.64 -3.79 27.09
C PRO A 528 -10.03 -4.35 26.79
N GLU A 529 -11.10 -3.66 27.21
CA GLU A 529 -12.49 -4.07 27.00
C GLU A 529 -12.86 -4.10 25.51
N PHE A 530 -12.34 -3.13 24.73
CA PHE A 530 -12.52 -3.12 23.28
C PHE A 530 -11.80 -4.30 22.63
N ILE A 531 -10.56 -4.56 23.03
CA ILE A 531 -9.77 -5.69 22.50
C ILE A 531 -10.47 -7.01 22.83
N ASP A 532 -10.97 -7.19 24.06
CA ASP A 532 -11.70 -8.37 24.48
C ASP A 532 -12.97 -8.60 23.64
N LYS A 533 -13.70 -7.52 23.36
CA LYS A 533 -14.88 -7.58 22.49
C LYS A 533 -14.51 -8.01 21.07
N MET A 534 -13.43 -7.45 20.51
CA MET A 534 -12.98 -7.78 19.15
C MET A 534 -12.44 -9.22 19.07
N ASP A 535 -11.65 -9.64 20.06
CA ASP A 535 -11.18 -11.02 20.20
C ASP A 535 -12.35 -12.01 20.19
N LYS A 536 -13.40 -11.72 20.98
CA LYS A 536 -14.59 -12.57 21.04
C LYS A 536 -15.27 -12.71 19.68
N ILE A 537 -15.44 -11.60 18.94
CA ILE A 537 -16.06 -11.61 17.62
C ILE A 537 -15.24 -12.48 16.64
N LEU A 538 -13.92 -12.31 16.63
CA LEU A 538 -13.05 -13.06 15.71
C LEU A 538 -12.89 -14.53 16.12
N TYR A 539 -12.90 -14.82 17.41
CA TYR A 539 -12.93 -16.19 17.91
C TYR A 539 -14.24 -16.93 17.54
N ASP A 540 -15.36 -16.22 17.60
CA ASP A 540 -16.64 -16.76 17.14
C ASP A 540 -16.64 -16.95 15.60
N ALA A 541 -15.99 -16.06 14.84
CA ALA A 541 -15.76 -16.24 13.40
C ALA A 541 -14.94 -17.51 13.09
N GLU A 542 -13.87 -17.75 13.83
CA GLU A 542 -13.01 -18.93 13.65
C GLU A 542 -13.76 -20.23 13.91
N LYS A 543 -14.64 -20.26 14.93
CA LYS A 543 -15.51 -21.42 15.22
C LYS A 543 -16.51 -21.73 14.12
N LEU A 544 -17.01 -20.67 13.44
CA LEU A 544 -17.99 -20.81 12.36
C LEU A 544 -17.35 -21.23 11.04
N ALA A 545 -16.04 -21.02 10.86
CA ALA A 545 -15.32 -21.37 9.65
C ALA A 545 -15.34 -22.89 9.39
N GLU A 546 -15.83 -23.31 8.22
CA GLU A 546 -16.19 -24.70 7.91
C GLU A 546 -14.99 -25.59 7.59
N ASN A 547 -13.85 -25.03 7.28
CA ASN A 547 -12.66 -25.76 6.90
C ASN A 547 -11.39 -25.05 7.39
N ASP A 548 -10.26 -25.77 7.34
CA ASP A 548 -8.99 -25.28 7.85
C ASP A 548 -8.48 -24.05 7.10
N LYS A 549 -8.80 -23.91 5.81
CA LYS A 549 -8.43 -22.75 5.03
C LYS A 549 -9.14 -21.50 5.52
N PHE A 550 -10.45 -21.54 5.70
CA PHE A 550 -11.23 -20.42 6.22
C PHE A 550 -10.85 -20.08 7.67
N LYS A 551 -10.57 -21.09 8.49
CA LYS A 551 -10.01 -20.89 9.85
C LYS A 551 -8.70 -20.13 9.81
N LEU A 552 -7.79 -20.49 8.88
CA LEU A 552 -6.54 -19.78 8.69
C LEU A 552 -6.76 -18.32 8.27
N HIS A 553 -7.66 -18.07 7.33
CA HIS A 553 -7.98 -16.70 6.90
C HIS A 553 -8.50 -15.86 8.08
N VAL A 554 -9.39 -16.42 8.92
CA VAL A 554 -9.87 -15.74 10.13
C VAL A 554 -8.74 -15.54 11.14
N ALA A 555 -7.87 -16.52 11.34
CA ALA A 555 -6.74 -16.39 12.26
C ALA A 555 -5.76 -15.28 11.83
N VAL A 556 -5.53 -15.10 10.53
CA VAL A 556 -4.74 -13.96 10.01
C VAL A 556 -5.44 -12.64 10.32
N MET A 557 -6.76 -12.55 10.14
CA MET A 557 -7.55 -11.37 10.52
C MET A 557 -7.54 -11.12 12.05
N HIS A 558 -7.34 -12.14 12.86
CA HIS A 558 -7.27 -12.06 14.33
C HIS A 558 -5.91 -11.54 14.84
N MET A 559 -4.84 -11.64 14.03
CA MET A 559 -3.47 -11.26 14.44
C MET A 559 -3.36 -9.83 14.98
N PRO A 560 -4.06 -8.81 14.47
CA PRO A 560 -4.06 -7.46 15.04
C PRO A 560 -4.47 -7.42 16.52
N MET A 561 -5.51 -8.17 16.89
CA MET A 561 -5.99 -8.20 18.28
C MET A 561 -5.00 -8.92 19.19
N TRP A 562 -4.44 -10.03 18.75
CA TRP A 562 -3.37 -10.71 19.50
C TRP A 562 -2.16 -9.81 19.70
N PHE A 563 -1.77 -9.05 18.68
CA PHE A 563 -0.67 -8.09 18.79
C PHE A 563 -0.98 -6.99 19.82
N LEU A 564 -2.18 -6.40 19.77
CA LEU A 564 -2.61 -5.37 20.70
C LEU A 564 -2.69 -5.90 22.12
N ARG A 565 -3.25 -7.09 22.32
CA ARG A 565 -3.35 -7.74 23.64
C ARG A 565 -1.97 -7.99 24.23
N LEU A 566 -1.05 -8.55 23.46
CA LEU A 566 0.32 -8.78 23.91
C LEU A 566 1.03 -7.47 24.27
N ASN A 567 0.86 -6.44 23.44
CA ASN A 567 1.46 -5.14 23.68
C ASN A 567 0.87 -4.45 24.94
N ASN A 568 -0.45 -4.58 25.14
CA ASN A 568 -1.11 -4.05 26.33
C ASN A 568 -0.75 -4.84 27.58
N ALA A 569 -0.70 -6.19 27.53
CA ALA A 569 -0.33 -7.01 28.65
C ALA A 569 1.08 -6.70 29.16
N MET A 570 2.05 -6.53 28.25
CA MET A 570 3.41 -6.11 28.61
C MET A 570 3.41 -4.77 29.35
N ASN A 571 2.48 -3.86 29.01
CA ASN A 571 2.41 -2.50 29.56
C ASN A 571 1.41 -2.35 30.72
N THR A 572 0.45 -3.27 30.90
CA THR A 572 -0.58 -3.18 31.95
C THR A 572 -0.37 -4.19 33.06
N GLU A 573 -0.17 -5.46 32.77
CA GLU A 573 -0.01 -6.51 33.77
C GLU A 573 1.30 -6.35 34.56
N ARG A 574 2.37 -5.92 33.88
CA ARG A 574 3.67 -5.65 34.50
C ARG A 574 3.82 -4.22 35.03
N ARG A 575 2.83 -3.34 34.78
CA ARG A 575 2.92 -1.95 35.17
C ARG A 575 2.78 -1.80 36.70
N VAL A 576 3.80 -1.25 37.30
CA VAL A 576 3.80 -0.90 38.74
C VAL A 576 3.61 0.59 38.98
N ALA A 577 3.92 1.44 37.98
CA ALA A 577 3.60 2.84 37.99
C ALA A 577 3.34 3.37 36.58
N ALA A 578 2.32 4.25 36.46
CA ALA A 578 2.08 5.08 35.29
C ALA A 578 2.47 6.53 35.64
N PHE A 579 2.98 7.26 34.67
CA PHE A 579 3.40 8.63 34.86
C PHE A 579 2.35 9.60 34.33
N PRO A 580 2.21 10.81 34.94
CA PRO A 580 1.34 11.85 34.43
C PRO A 580 1.80 12.28 33.02
N VAL A 581 0.91 12.86 32.24
CA VAL A 581 1.24 13.37 30.91
C VAL A 581 2.10 14.63 30.99
N GLU A 582 1.96 15.42 32.04
CA GLU A 582 2.69 16.67 32.25
C GLU A 582 3.88 16.44 33.16
N TRP A 583 5.09 16.79 32.69
CA TRP A 583 6.34 16.68 33.43
C TRP A 583 6.99 18.03 33.57
N ARG A 584 7.74 18.26 34.67
CA ARG A 584 8.64 19.38 34.83
C ARG A 584 9.70 19.35 33.73
N PHE A 585 10.07 20.52 33.20
CA PHE A 585 10.92 20.60 32.00
C PHE A 585 11.86 21.81 32.06
N LYS A 586 13.10 21.64 31.61
CA LYS A 586 14.09 22.70 31.50
C LYS A 586 15.00 22.46 30.29
N ILE A 587 15.15 23.51 29.45
CA ILE A 587 16.18 23.52 28.40
C ILE A 587 17.56 23.79 29.03
N ASP A 588 18.61 23.22 28.42
CA ASP A 588 19.99 23.31 28.96
C ASP A 588 20.98 23.61 27.81
N PRO A 589 20.91 24.84 27.25
CA PRO A 589 21.79 25.24 26.14
C PRO A 589 23.27 25.24 26.53
N ASP A 590 23.55 25.61 27.77
CA ASP A 590 24.92 25.74 28.31
C ASP A 590 25.47 24.45 28.93
N LYS A 591 24.64 23.38 28.99
CA LYS A 591 24.97 22.11 29.66
C LYS A 591 25.35 22.26 31.12
N LYS A 592 24.66 23.18 31.83
CA LYS A 592 24.92 23.52 33.25
C LYS A 592 24.00 22.82 34.24
N VAL A 593 22.87 22.23 33.76
CA VAL A 593 21.93 21.52 34.62
C VAL A 593 22.55 20.23 35.15
N LYS A 594 22.50 20.07 36.46
CA LYS A 594 23.01 18.88 37.16
C LYS A 594 21.86 17.93 37.52
N PRO A 595 22.11 16.61 37.57
CA PRO A 595 21.10 15.65 38.00
C PRO A 595 20.52 15.90 39.40
N THR A 596 21.28 16.61 40.27
CA THR A 596 20.91 16.95 41.65
C THR A 596 20.18 18.28 41.79
N ASP A 597 20.01 19.07 40.71
CA ASP A 597 19.38 20.37 40.78
C ASP A 597 17.91 20.24 41.22
N ASP A 598 17.44 21.21 42.01
CA ASP A 598 16.03 21.34 42.36
C ASP A 598 15.16 21.62 41.11
N THR A 599 14.10 20.83 40.96
CA THR A 599 13.20 20.91 39.82
C THR A 599 11.91 21.68 40.09
N SER A 600 11.70 22.17 41.30
CA SER A 600 10.45 22.84 41.75
C SER A 600 10.08 24.06 40.89
N LYS A 601 11.09 24.77 40.34
CA LYS A 601 10.95 25.99 39.53
C LYS A 601 11.08 25.74 38.03
N TRP A 602 11.12 24.49 37.61
CA TRP A 602 11.17 24.18 36.17
C TRP A 602 9.82 24.45 35.49
N GLY A 603 9.85 24.77 34.21
CA GLY A 603 8.64 24.84 33.39
C GLY A 603 7.98 23.45 33.22
N LYS A 604 6.94 23.38 32.44
CA LYS A 604 6.20 22.13 32.22
C LYS A 604 6.04 21.86 30.75
N VAL A 605 6.08 20.59 30.36
CA VAL A 605 5.74 20.09 29.03
C VAL A 605 4.94 18.79 29.13
N ARG A 606 4.19 18.53 28.10
CA ARG A 606 3.46 17.26 27.95
C ARG A 606 4.37 16.24 27.28
N ILE A 607 4.31 14.98 27.73
CA ILE A 607 5.06 13.85 27.15
C ILE A 607 4.25 13.05 26.10
N ASP A 608 3.11 13.56 25.65
CA ASP A 608 2.32 13.01 24.56
C ASP A 608 2.53 13.77 23.23
N ASP A 609 3.42 14.77 23.21
CA ASP A 609 3.93 15.42 22.00
C ASP A 609 5.39 15.91 22.22
N PHE A 610 6.06 16.22 21.14
CA PHE A 610 7.44 16.75 21.16
C PHE A 610 7.50 18.11 21.88
N TRP A 611 8.59 18.39 22.64
CA TRP A 611 8.75 19.73 23.23
C TRP A 611 8.83 20.82 22.17
N THR A 612 9.37 20.46 20.99
CA THR A 612 9.53 21.37 19.84
C THR A 612 8.21 21.75 19.17
N LYS A 613 7.08 21.32 19.69
CA LYS A 613 5.73 21.74 19.33
C LYS A 613 4.99 22.46 20.45
N GLN A 614 5.67 22.71 21.56
CA GLN A 614 5.07 23.29 22.76
C GLN A 614 5.74 24.63 23.10
N GLU A 615 4.95 25.69 23.18
CA GLU A 615 5.45 26.99 23.59
C GLU A 615 5.93 26.98 25.08
N PRO A 616 7.03 27.67 25.38
CA PRO A 616 7.85 28.53 24.50
C PRO A 616 9.06 27.79 23.84
N TYR A 617 9.02 26.48 23.71
CA TYR A 617 10.18 25.65 23.34
C TYR A 617 10.25 25.26 21.86
N THR A 618 9.36 25.78 21.02
CA THR A 618 9.21 25.38 19.61
C THR A 618 10.48 25.51 18.78
N GLU A 619 11.27 26.56 19.02
CA GLU A 619 12.52 26.81 18.29
C GLU A 619 13.76 26.18 18.94
N TYR A 620 13.64 25.62 20.14
CA TYR A 620 14.80 25.08 20.85
C TYR A 620 15.21 23.69 20.35
N ARG A 621 16.48 23.53 20.06
CA ARG A 621 17.15 22.26 19.76
C ARG A 621 18.42 22.17 20.62
N GLY A 622 18.69 21.01 21.17
CA GLY A 622 19.83 20.82 22.08
C GLY A 622 19.53 19.88 23.23
N THR A 623 20.15 20.15 24.37
CA THR A 623 19.95 19.37 25.61
C THR A 623 18.76 19.90 26.37
N ALA A 624 17.86 19.02 26.80
CA ALA A 624 16.75 19.34 27.67
C ALA A 624 16.56 18.25 28.74
N TRP A 625 15.98 18.65 29.87
CA TRP A 625 15.73 17.81 31.00
C TRP A 625 14.24 17.74 31.31
N TYR A 626 13.76 16.56 31.59
CA TYR A 626 12.44 16.26 32.13
C TYR A 626 12.57 15.78 33.55
N ALA A 627 11.58 16.05 34.41
CA ALA A 627 11.56 15.51 35.76
C ALA A 627 10.12 15.14 36.20
N VAL A 628 9.99 14.06 36.94
CA VAL A 628 8.72 13.57 37.48
C VAL A 628 8.95 12.74 38.75
N ASP A 629 8.03 12.86 39.70
CA ASP A 629 8.06 12.06 40.92
C ASP A 629 7.32 10.75 40.75
N PHE A 630 7.81 9.70 41.39
CA PHE A 630 7.16 8.38 41.41
C PHE A 630 7.42 7.66 42.73
N THR A 631 6.66 6.61 43.00
CA THR A 631 6.80 5.82 44.24
C THR A 631 6.96 4.34 43.87
N VAL A 632 7.89 3.67 44.51
CA VAL A 632 8.05 2.21 44.45
C VAL A 632 7.52 1.61 45.75
N ASP A 633 6.54 0.70 45.63
CA ASP A 633 5.93 0.02 46.76
C ASP A 633 6.94 -0.95 47.40
N GLU A 634 6.83 -1.15 48.72
CA GLU A 634 7.70 -2.05 49.49
C GLU A 634 7.70 -3.50 48.97
N LYS A 635 6.55 -3.97 48.48
CA LYS A 635 6.42 -5.30 47.87
C LYS A 635 7.28 -5.49 46.63
N LEU A 636 7.78 -4.42 46.03
CA LEU A 636 8.66 -4.46 44.84
C LEU A 636 10.14 -4.43 45.21
N ARG A 637 10.48 -4.51 46.50
CA ARG A 637 11.86 -4.60 46.97
C ARG A 637 12.58 -5.76 46.28
N ASN A 638 13.74 -5.45 45.72
CA ASN A 638 14.57 -6.39 44.97
C ASN A 638 13.98 -6.97 43.68
N GLN A 639 12.81 -6.48 43.23
CA GLN A 639 12.26 -6.87 41.94
C GLN A 639 13.07 -6.27 40.78
N ASP A 640 12.98 -6.92 39.62
CA ASP A 640 13.60 -6.45 38.38
C ASP A 640 12.66 -5.42 37.73
N LEU A 641 12.92 -4.12 37.98
CA LEU A 641 12.14 -3.02 37.46
C LEU A 641 12.81 -2.43 36.22
N SER A 642 12.01 -1.97 35.26
CA SER A 642 12.48 -1.31 34.03
C SER A 642 11.54 -0.20 33.63
N PHE A 643 12.09 0.93 33.16
CA PHE A 643 11.25 1.93 32.50
C PHE A 643 10.99 1.53 31.05
N TYR A 644 9.75 1.60 30.65
CA TYR A 644 9.34 1.50 29.27
C TYR A 644 9.01 2.88 28.73
N PHE A 645 9.78 3.34 27.76
CA PHE A 645 9.49 4.55 26.98
C PHE A 645 8.82 4.16 25.70
N SER A 646 7.58 4.61 25.49
CA SER A 646 6.82 4.25 24.27
C SER A 646 7.41 4.92 23.02
N ALA A 647 8.00 6.11 23.14
CA ALA A 647 8.86 6.70 22.11
C ALA A 647 9.63 7.92 22.64
N VAL A 648 10.87 8.05 22.20
CA VAL A 648 11.74 9.19 22.47
C VAL A 648 12.50 9.58 21.22
N ASP A 649 12.48 10.84 20.84
CA ASP A 649 13.31 11.38 19.77
C ASP A 649 14.52 12.12 20.33
N GLY A 650 15.69 11.52 20.20
CA GLY A 650 16.96 11.96 20.76
C GLY A 650 17.65 10.87 21.59
N THR A 651 18.89 11.10 21.97
CA THR A 651 19.57 10.27 22.97
C THR A 651 18.96 10.53 24.34
N ILE A 652 18.93 9.53 25.22
CA ILE A 652 18.36 9.66 26.56
C ILE A 652 19.30 9.08 27.62
N GLU A 653 19.44 9.83 28.72
CA GLU A 653 20.03 9.38 29.98
C GLU A 653 18.98 9.54 31.08
N ILE A 654 18.81 8.55 31.96
CA ILE A 654 17.89 8.62 33.08
C ILE A 654 18.66 8.60 34.40
N TYR A 655 18.20 9.48 35.30
CA TYR A 655 18.74 9.64 36.63
C TYR A 655 17.58 9.45 37.63
N ILE A 656 17.85 8.77 38.74
CA ILE A 656 16.92 8.62 39.84
C ILE A 656 17.63 9.22 41.07
N ASP A 657 16.98 10.19 41.73
CA ASP A 657 17.50 10.91 42.88
C ASP A 657 18.92 11.46 42.66
N GLY A 658 19.19 11.92 41.42
CA GLY A 658 20.48 12.50 41.04
C GLY A 658 21.53 11.48 40.56
N GLU A 659 21.31 10.17 40.67
CA GLU A 659 22.23 9.13 40.21
C GLU A 659 21.85 8.57 38.85
N LEU A 660 22.86 8.28 38.01
CA LEU A 660 22.64 7.70 36.67
C LEU A 660 22.20 6.22 36.78
N TYR A 661 21.06 5.88 36.20
CA TYR A 661 20.49 4.53 36.15
C TYR A 661 20.49 3.91 34.74
N GLY A 662 20.53 4.67 33.68
CA GLY A 662 20.54 4.12 32.35
C GLY A 662 20.77 5.16 31.25
N LYS A 663 21.23 4.66 30.11
CA LYS A 663 21.50 5.48 28.91
C LYS A 663 21.14 4.72 27.65
N LYS A 664 20.59 5.43 26.66
CA LYS A 664 20.34 4.88 25.33
C LYS A 664 20.60 5.93 24.24
N THR A 665 21.40 5.55 23.25
CA THR A 665 21.86 6.46 22.18
C THR A 665 21.38 6.06 20.80
N ASP A 666 20.91 4.82 20.63
CA ASP A 666 20.54 4.19 19.37
C ASP A 666 19.04 3.98 19.21
N ASN A 667 18.21 4.73 19.95
CA ASN A 667 16.76 4.61 19.89
C ASN A 667 16.19 5.24 18.61
N ALA A 668 15.27 4.52 17.98
CA ALA A 668 14.48 5.07 16.89
C ALA A 668 13.36 5.95 17.45
N TRP A 669 13.17 7.14 16.90
CA TRP A 669 12.21 8.16 17.37
C TRP A 669 10.77 7.66 17.53
N ASN A 670 10.37 6.62 16.80
CA ASN A 670 9.01 6.09 16.76
C ASN A 670 8.87 4.67 17.35
N LYS A 671 9.88 4.18 18.06
CA LYS A 671 9.86 2.84 18.68
C LYS A 671 9.96 2.92 20.17
N GLY A 672 9.12 2.12 20.84
CA GLY A 672 9.26 1.89 22.28
C GLY A 672 10.48 1.02 22.59
N PHE A 673 11.02 1.24 23.77
CA PHE A 673 12.14 0.47 24.28
C PHE A 673 12.10 0.36 25.82
N TYR A 674 12.71 -0.71 26.32
CA TYR A 674 12.98 -0.88 27.74
C TYR A 674 14.33 -0.25 28.07
N MET A 675 14.36 0.57 29.12
CA MET A 675 15.61 1.13 29.61
C MET A 675 16.32 0.11 30.48
N HIS A 676 17.46 -0.37 30.04
CA HIS A 676 18.31 -1.23 30.88
C HIS A 676 18.86 -0.43 32.06
N LEU A 677 18.47 -0.82 33.28
CA LEU A 677 18.90 -0.16 34.51
C LEU A 677 20.19 -0.80 35.04
N THR A 678 21.15 0.03 35.37
CA THR A 678 22.45 -0.41 35.93
C THR A 678 22.37 -0.69 37.43
N LYS A 679 21.30 -0.23 38.10
CA LYS A 679 21.04 -0.39 39.53
C LYS A 679 19.59 -0.73 39.79
N ARG A 680 19.32 -1.39 40.92
CA ARG A 680 17.94 -1.63 41.38
C ARG A 680 17.39 -0.35 42.04
N ILE A 681 16.07 -0.13 41.88
CA ILE A 681 15.37 0.96 42.50
C ILE A 681 14.88 0.46 43.89
N ALA A 682 15.23 1.18 44.95
CA ALA A 682 14.74 0.88 46.30
C ALA A 682 13.25 1.24 46.43
N PRO A 683 12.51 0.66 47.39
CA PRO A 683 11.19 1.16 47.77
C PRO A 683 11.26 2.58 48.33
N GLY A 684 10.23 3.38 48.05
CA GLY A 684 10.15 4.77 48.54
C GLY A 684 9.70 5.75 47.47
N LYS A 685 9.76 7.03 47.78
CA LYS A 685 9.51 8.16 46.87
C LYS A 685 10.80 8.51 46.15
N HIS A 686 10.73 8.71 44.86
CA HIS A 686 11.86 8.99 43.98
C HIS A 686 11.53 10.11 43.00
N GLU A 687 12.56 10.79 42.50
CA GLU A 687 12.47 11.69 41.37
C GLU A 687 13.21 11.08 40.17
N LEU A 688 12.50 10.84 39.08
CA LEU A 688 13.08 10.48 37.80
C LEU A 688 13.43 11.75 37.02
N LYS A 689 14.68 11.90 36.60
CA LYS A 689 15.10 12.89 35.60
C LYS A 689 15.53 12.21 34.31
N ALA A 690 15.05 12.72 33.20
CA ALA A 690 15.46 12.25 31.86
C ALA A 690 16.14 13.40 31.11
N LYS A 691 17.42 13.24 30.81
CA LYS A 691 18.20 14.16 29.97
C LYS A 691 18.17 13.69 28.54
N ILE A 692 17.70 14.54 27.65
CA ILE A 692 17.58 14.25 26.24
C ILE A 692 18.39 15.23 25.42
N TYR A 693 19.11 14.72 24.39
CA TYR A 693 19.82 15.56 23.43
C TYR A 693 19.32 15.27 22.02
N LYS A 694 19.00 16.36 21.32
CA LYS A 694 18.66 16.36 19.88
C LYS A 694 19.00 17.71 19.27
N ASP A 695 19.77 17.71 18.19
CA ASP A 695 20.30 18.93 17.55
C ASP A 695 19.48 19.42 16.34
N ARG A 696 18.49 18.63 15.90
CA ARG A 696 17.67 18.94 14.70
C ARG A 696 16.36 18.16 14.71
N SER A 697 15.38 18.64 13.92
CA SER A 697 14.04 18.06 13.81
C SER A 697 13.19 18.11 15.11
N ALA A 698 12.16 17.31 15.22
CA ALA A 698 11.37 17.14 16.43
C ALA A 698 12.23 16.48 17.52
N ALA A 699 11.90 16.73 18.79
CA ALA A 699 12.71 16.25 19.90
C ALA A 699 11.88 15.97 21.17
N GLY A 700 12.29 14.97 21.94
CA GLY A 700 11.81 14.70 23.29
C GLY A 700 11.09 13.39 23.51
N ILE A 701 10.59 13.21 24.73
CA ILE A 701 9.61 12.19 25.07
C ILE A 701 8.28 12.66 24.48
N TRP A 702 7.67 11.87 23.61
CA TRP A 702 6.44 12.23 22.92
C TRP A 702 5.38 11.12 22.96
N GLN A 703 5.60 10.12 23.81
CA GLN A 703 4.69 9.01 24.08
C GLN A 703 4.80 8.59 25.54
N PRO A 704 3.77 7.99 26.12
CA PRO A 704 3.73 7.62 27.54
C PRO A 704 4.93 6.80 28.02
N VAL A 705 5.25 7.00 29.29
CA VAL A 705 6.28 6.26 30.02
C VAL A 705 5.62 5.42 31.11
N ALA A 706 6.14 4.22 31.39
CA ALA A 706 5.68 3.36 32.46
C ALA A 706 6.87 2.73 33.21
N LEU A 707 6.70 2.47 34.49
CA LEU A 707 7.59 1.59 35.26
C LEU A 707 6.97 0.20 35.30
N LEU A 708 7.76 -0.81 34.96
CA LEU A 708 7.32 -2.20 34.82
C LEU A 708 8.11 -3.12 35.74
N ASN A 709 7.46 -4.14 36.31
CA ASN A 709 8.11 -5.25 36.99
C ASN A 709 8.40 -6.36 35.99
N MET A 710 9.62 -6.51 35.56
CA MET A 710 10.04 -7.48 34.53
C MET A 710 10.04 -8.93 35.05
N ALA A 711 10.11 -9.12 36.37
CA ALA A 711 10.03 -10.44 37.01
C ALA A 711 8.60 -10.96 37.14
N GLN A 712 7.59 -10.09 36.98
CA GLN A 712 6.19 -10.48 37.09
C GLN A 712 5.79 -11.35 35.88
N ASP A 713 5.26 -12.54 36.18
CA ASP A 713 4.67 -13.39 35.18
C ASP A 713 3.42 -12.76 34.56
N LEU A 714 3.23 -12.98 33.27
CA LEU A 714 2.00 -12.59 32.60
C LEU A 714 0.84 -13.52 33.03
N ALA A 715 -0.38 -13.02 33.03
CA ALA A 715 -1.57 -13.79 33.35
C ALA A 715 -1.66 -15.09 32.49
N PRO A 716 -2.25 -16.18 33.01
CA PRO A 716 -2.37 -17.44 32.26
C PRO A 716 -3.01 -17.27 30.88
N GLU A 717 -4.03 -16.42 30.78
CA GLU A 717 -4.74 -16.08 29.54
C GLU A 717 -3.80 -15.43 28.53
N THR A 718 -2.98 -14.49 28.97
CA THR A 718 -1.97 -13.81 28.15
C THR A 718 -0.89 -14.80 27.71
N ARG A 719 -0.46 -15.73 28.60
CA ARG A 719 0.48 -16.81 28.26
C ARG A 719 -0.06 -17.75 27.18
N GLN A 720 -1.37 -18.01 27.15
CA GLN A 720 -1.98 -18.81 26.09
C GLN A 720 -1.79 -18.18 24.70
N TYR A 721 -1.83 -16.87 24.58
CA TYR A 721 -1.55 -16.18 23.31
C TYR A 721 -0.08 -16.34 22.89
N PHE A 722 0.87 -16.37 23.82
CA PHE A 722 2.26 -16.72 23.53
C PHE A 722 2.42 -18.17 23.10
N HIS A 723 1.67 -19.10 23.70
CA HIS A 723 1.68 -20.52 23.35
C HIS A 723 0.93 -20.80 22.05
N ALA A 724 -0.19 -20.15 21.79
CA ALA A 724 -0.85 -20.19 20.49
C ALA A 724 0.10 -19.69 19.38
N ARG A 725 0.81 -18.59 19.60
CA ARG A 725 1.86 -18.11 18.71
C ARG A 725 2.97 -19.14 18.49
N ARG A 726 3.43 -19.86 19.53
CA ARG A 726 4.38 -20.97 19.38
C ARG A 726 3.76 -22.16 18.65
N SER A 727 2.52 -22.51 18.90
CA SER A 727 1.83 -23.62 18.24
C SER A 727 1.53 -23.33 16.78
N TYR A 728 1.18 -22.09 16.42
CA TYR A 728 1.06 -21.65 15.01
C TYR A 728 2.44 -21.46 14.35
N ALA A 729 3.47 -21.07 15.10
CA ALA A 729 4.84 -20.97 14.58
C ALA A 729 5.49 -22.35 14.33
N HIS A 730 4.99 -23.41 14.98
CA HIS A 730 5.52 -24.79 14.85
C HIS A 730 4.56 -25.73 14.14
N LYS A 731 3.28 -25.38 13.95
CA LYS A 731 2.39 -26.12 13.05
C LYS A 731 2.64 -25.66 11.63
N PRO A 732 2.97 -26.56 10.71
CA PRO A 732 3.00 -26.22 9.32
C PRO A 732 1.59 -25.80 8.91
N LEU A 733 1.46 -24.59 8.37
CA LEU A 733 0.22 -24.08 7.80
C LEU A 733 0.01 -24.76 6.45
N LEU A 734 -1.01 -25.59 6.35
CA LEU A 734 -1.35 -26.31 5.13
C LEU A 734 -2.06 -25.37 4.17
N CYS A 735 -1.38 -24.92 3.14
CA CYS A 735 -2.04 -24.26 1.99
C CYS A 735 -2.07 -25.24 0.82
N TYR A 736 -3.22 -25.40 0.20
CA TYR A 736 -3.32 -26.21 -0.99
C TYR A 736 -2.90 -25.39 -2.21
N HIS A 737 -1.95 -25.93 -2.96
CA HIS A 737 -1.66 -25.46 -4.31
C HIS A 737 -2.93 -25.61 -5.17
N PRO A 738 -3.19 -24.72 -6.15
CA PRO A 738 -4.32 -24.89 -7.09
C PRO A 738 -4.37 -26.24 -7.80
N GLU A 739 -3.27 -26.98 -7.83
CA GLU A 739 -3.15 -28.32 -8.42
C GLU A 739 -3.31 -29.47 -7.41
N GLY A 740 -3.82 -29.19 -6.18
CA GLY A 740 -4.12 -30.22 -5.18
C GLY A 740 -2.93 -30.67 -4.32
N GLN A 741 -1.74 -30.11 -4.49
CA GLN A 741 -0.58 -30.42 -3.65
C GLN A 741 -0.61 -29.63 -2.33
N ALA A 742 -0.32 -30.30 -1.23
CA ALA A 742 -0.26 -29.70 0.08
C ALA A 742 1.06 -28.91 0.27
N VAL A 743 0.96 -27.63 0.52
CA VAL A 743 2.11 -26.76 0.82
C VAL A 743 2.11 -26.41 2.30
N TRP A 744 3.20 -26.75 2.98
CA TRP A 744 3.35 -26.52 4.41
C TRP A 744 4.14 -25.22 4.68
N TYR A 745 3.56 -24.28 5.41
CA TYR A 745 4.23 -23.08 5.88
C TYR A 745 4.68 -23.27 7.33
N GLN A 746 5.97 -23.16 7.59
CA GLN A 746 6.51 -23.17 8.95
C GLN A 746 7.01 -21.77 9.31
N MET A 747 6.33 -21.13 10.26
CA MET A 747 6.77 -19.87 10.83
C MET A 747 7.93 -20.13 11.80
N ARG A 748 9.21 -19.96 11.38
CA ARG A 748 10.38 -20.32 12.19
C ARG A 748 10.80 -19.27 13.22
N SER A 749 10.53 -17.99 13.00
CA SER A 749 10.80 -16.96 13.99
C SER A 749 10.13 -15.64 13.62
N VAL A 750 9.84 -14.84 14.62
CA VAL A 750 9.53 -13.42 14.44
C VAL A 750 10.80 -12.67 14.81
N GLN A 751 11.57 -12.28 13.82
CA GLN A 751 12.72 -11.40 14.01
C GLN A 751 12.34 -9.96 13.68
N PHE A 752 12.58 -9.08 14.63
CA PHE A 752 12.57 -7.64 14.35
C PHE A 752 13.90 -7.32 13.64
N ARG A 753 13.89 -7.21 12.32
CA ARG A 753 14.99 -6.64 11.56
C ARG A 753 14.59 -5.29 11.00
N THR A 754 15.45 -4.31 11.18
CA THR A 754 15.37 -3.04 10.46
C THR A 754 15.96 -3.27 9.07
N ASP A 755 15.18 -3.07 8.04
CA ASP A 755 15.66 -3.09 6.66
C ASP A 755 16.47 -1.80 6.42
N PRO A 756 17.72 -1.89 5.94
CA PRO A 756 18.56 -0.71 5.69
C PRO A 756 17.97 0.25 4.63
N TRP A 757 17.03 -0.22 3.79
CA TRP A 757 16.43 0.56 2.71
C TRP A 757 15.22 1.39 3.11
N TRP A 758 14.60 1.09 4.28
CA TRP A 758 13.39 1.77 4.77
C TRP A 758 13.51 2.12 6.26
N ASN A 759 14.32 3.12 6.56
CA ASN A 759 14.54 3.60 7.94
C ASN A 759 13.29 4.16 8.65
N GLN A 760 12.09 3.98 8.12
CA GLN A 760 10.84 4.48 8.68
C GLN A 760 9.76 3.42 8.94
N CYS A 761 9.97 2.18 8.53
CA CYS A 761 8.99 1.11 8.76
C CYS A 761 9.56 0.00 9.63
N CYS A 762 8.91 -0.28 10.75
CA CYS A 762 9.10 -1.53 11.48
C CYS A 762 8.49 -2.65 10.64
N SER A 763 9.30 -3.36 9.84
CA SER A 763 8.84 -4.59 9.24
C SER A 763 9.01 -5.74 10.23
N LEU A 764 7.90 -6.34 10.66
CA LEU A 764 7.89 -7.69 11.17
C LEU A 764 8.19 -8.61 9.97
N ARG A 765 9.42 -9.10 9.84
CA ARG A 765 9.67 -10.19 8.89
C ARG A 765 9.31 -11.50 9.55
N PHE A 766 8.27 -12.12 9.02
CA PHE A 766 8.03 -13.54 9.25
C PHE A 766 8.94 -14.33 8.30
N GLN A 767 9.89 -15.06 8.81
CA GLN A 767 10.64 -15.99 7.99
C GLN A 767 9.82 -17.27 7.85
N ILE A 768 9.08 -17.38 6.75
CA ILE A 768 8.31 -18.56 6.39
C ILE A 768 9.25 -19.46 5.58
N THR A 769 9.60 -20.62 6.13
CA THR A 769 10.32 -21.65 5.36
C THR A 769 9.30 -22.62 4.80
N VAL A 770 9.24 -22.72 3.48
CA VAL A 770 8.38 -23.68 2.78
C VAL A 770 9.17 -24.98 2.61
N ARG A 771 8.63 -26.10 3.06
CA ARG A 771 9.14 -27.44 2.73
C ARG A 771 8.08 -28.18 1.94
N PHE A 772 8.47 -28.71 0.81
CA PHE A 772 7.66 -29.64 0.03
C PHE A 772 8.01 -31.06 0.46
N PHE A 773 6.98 -31.84 0.69
CA PHE A 773 7.12 -33.29 0.75
C PHE A 773 6.40 -33.85 -0.48
N HIS A 774 7.14 -34.62 -1.26
CA HIS A 774 6.61 -35.40 -2.38
C HIS A 774 5.81 -36.58 -1.86
#